data_114ea117941d6be4e3d1c409d454a3ea
#
_entry.id   114ea117941d6be4e3d1c409d454a3ea
#
_cell.length_a   1.000
_cell.length_b   1.000
_cell.length_c   1.000
_cell.angle_alpha   90.00
_cell.angle_beta   90.00
_cell.angle_gamma   90.00
#
_symmetry.space_group_name_H-M   'P 1'
#
loop_
_entity.id
_entity.type
_entity.pdbx_description
1 polymer ?
#
loop_
_entity_poly.entity_id
_entity_poly.type
_entity_poly.pdbx_seq_one_letter_code
_entity_poly.pdbx_strand_id
1 'polypeptide(L)'
;MSFFKQLLLAISLFLTLAYAGNLLLSLESSREQQMTQLRAHAQHAATALGLSLSDHLHDPRTGERLVGSLFDGGHFERIRVLDADGERLLLERAAPEVRAPAPAWFARLVNLPAVRAEALVGRDGQPTARVQVDGSPRLALATLWHMALGSLIWLTLCASAAALLGGVWLRRQLRPLQALTQQAQALERHEFISQPRLPANPQLRPLVGAMNRLVERLRERFEAHARQVEALRREVYVDALTGLANRRSLEMQLRSWREGEEAVGRGFLAVLRLRDLGELNQRLGGEAVDRLICHLASLLRSRCADLPRSAVLARVRGSEFALLLPGLLGEEVESLAERLQEDLESLHAETREAPLARLALVPFGADDALPALMSLADEALTGIDPLASTRWMRLRRAGLADTLEERHLWHARLERAFELRQFQLFFQPVVEARDPDNLLHYKVVARLPDVRGRYLPAGRFLPWLERLGWMARFDRLMLALTLEQMAGHRQPLALSLSVASLESAQAQAELLALLRRHTALSSRLTLELAGDQALPAARLESLIHSVRRLGFAVSLQHFGGRFGAPGSLSRLGLAWLKVDGGYIQRVDRDEDKRRFLGALQRAASGIDLPLIAEWVETPEELPVLRALGFQGVVGRLFGEPLPWSACRLPLPLSHQA
;
A
#
# COMPACT_ATOMS: atom_id res chain seq x y z
N MET A 1 15.90 15.32 -14.85
CA MET A 1 16.78 15.52 -13.66
C MET A 1 15.94 16.09 -12.54
N SER A 2 16.11 15.63 -11.27
CA SER A 2 15.36 16.22 -10.17
C SER A 2 15.79 17.68 -9.96
N PHE A 3 14.85 18.54 -9.55
CA PHE A 3 15.10 19.96 -9.21
C PHE A 3 16.33 20.15 -8.30
N PHE A 4 16.53 19.21 -7.37
CA PHE A 4 17.71 19.15 -6.51
C PHE A 4 19.03 19.05 -7.29
N LYS A 5 19.11 18.20 -8.32
CA LYS A 5 20.33 18.06 -9.14
C LYS A 5 20.61 19.32 -9.95
N GLN A 6 19.56 20.00 -10.44
CA GLN A 6 19.69 21.25 -11.19
C GLN A 6 20.20 22.39 -10.29
N LEU A 7 19.64 22.52 -9.08
CA LEU A 7 20.07 23.54 -8.12
C LEU A 7 21.51 23.31 -7.66
N LEU A 8 21.89 22.08 -7.36
CA LEU A 8 23.24 21.72 -6.94
C LEU A 8 24.25 21.99 -8.08
N LEU A 9 23.86 21.70 -9.31
CA LEU A 9 24.67 21.98 -10.50
C LEU A 9 24.85 23.49 -10.73
N ALA A 10 23.79 24.27 -10.57
CA ALA A 10 23.87 25.76 -10.69
C ALA A 10 24.77 26.38 -9.61
N ILE A 11 24.64 25.95 -8.35
CA ILE A 11 25.49 26.41 -7.25
C ILE A 11 26.94 26.00 -7.48
N SER A 12 27.19 24.75 -7.92
CA SER A 12 28.55 24.29 -8.24
C SER A 12 29.17 25.07 -9.37
N LEU A 13 28.40 25.37 -10.42
CA LEU A 13 28.86 26.16 -11.55
C LEU A 13 29.22 27.62 -11.10
N PHE A 14 28.35 28.25 -10.32
CA PHE A 14 28.59 29.58 -9.78
C PHE A 14 29.85 29.63 -8.90
N LEU A 15 30.01 28.68 -7.99
CA LEU A 15 31.19 28.55 -7.14
C LEU A 15 32.46 28.34 -7.96
N THR A 16 32.41 27.51 -9.00
CA THR A 16 33.57 27.27 -9.88
C THR A 16 33.96 28.54 -10.66
N LEU A 17 32.97 29.28 -11.15
CA LEU A 17 33.22 30.54 -11.87
C LEU A 17 33.80 31.64 -10.96
N ALA A 18 33.21 31.81 -9.78
CA ALA A 18 33.71 32.76 -8.77
C ALA A 18 35.12 32.39 -8.30
N TYR A 19 35.39 31.10 -8.15
CA TYR A 19 36.69 30.56 -7.82
C TYR A 19 37.73 30.85 -8.91
N ALA A 20 37.43 30.57 -10.19
CA ALA A 20 38.32 30.81 -11.30
C ALA A 20 38.67 32.31 -11.42
N GLY A 21 37.68 33.17 -11.23
CA GLY A 21 37.89 34.64 -11.22
C GLY A 21 38.81 35.08 -10.09
N ASN A 22 38.63 34.62 -8.87
CA ASN A 22 39.47 34.94 -7.73
C ASN A 22 40.91 34.42 -7.89
N LEU A 23 41.09 33.24 -8.44
CA LEU A 23 42.42 32.68 -8.71
C LEU A 23 43.19 33.51 -9.74
N LEU A 24 42.51 33.93 -10.82
CA LEU A 24 43.11 34.77 -11.86
C LEU A 24 43.53 36.14 -11.30
N LEU A 25 42.68 36.79 -10.53
CA LEU A 25 42.99 38.08 -9.90
C LEU A 25 44.15 37.97 -8.90
N SER A 26 44.18 36.93 -8.09
CA SER A 26 45.26 36.66 -7.14
C SER A 26 46.59 36.39 -7.83
N LEU A 27 46.58 35.60 -8.91
CA LEU A 27 47.78 35.33 -9.71
C LEU A 27 48.34 36.60 -10.36
N GLU A 28 47.48 37.45 -10.94
CA GLU A 28 47.90 38.71 -11.58
C GLU A 28 48.51 39.70 -10.57
N SER A 29 47.84 39.89 -9.42
CA SER A 29 48.37 40.75 -8.33
C SER A 29 49.70 40.23 -7.79
N SER A 30 49.85 38.95 -7.60
CA SER A 30 51.11 38.31 -7.14
C SER A 30 52.22 38.42 -8.18
N ARG A 31 51.85 38.28 -9.48
CA ARG A 31 52.78 38.45 -10.59
C ARG A 31 53.37 39.88 -10.63
N GLU A 32 52.54 40.93 -10.51
CA GLU A 32 52.98 42.33 -10.47
C GLU A 32 53.93 42.62 -9.29
N GLN A 33 53.57 42.09 -8.13
CA GLN A 33 54.37 42.20 -6.91
C GLN A 33 55.75 41.54 -7.09
N GLN A 34 55.81 40.31 -7.63
CA GLN A 34 57.06 39.58 -7.87
C GLN A 34 57.97 40.35 -8.95
N MET A 35 57.31 40.89 -9.98
CA MET A 35 58.02 41.66 -10.99
C MET A 35 58.62 42.90 -10.39
N THR A 36 57.92 43.63 -9.52
CA THR A 36 58.42 44.80 -8.85
C THR A 36 59.62 44.49 -7.94
N GLN A 37 59.54 43.39 -7.19
CA GLN A 37 60.63 42.92 -6.35
C GLN A 37 61.89 42.51 -7.18
N LEU A 38 61.66 41.75 -8.28
CA LEU A 38 62.77 41.35 -9.18
C LEU A 38 63.50 42.57 -9.77
N ARG A 39 62.77 43.59 -10.19
CA ARG A 39 63.37 44.84 -10.70
C ARG A 39 64.18 45.58 -9.62
N ALA A 40 63.62 45.67 -8.41
CA ALA A 40 64.33 46.35 -7.29
C ALA A 40 65.60 45.57 -6.91
N HIS A 41 65.55 44.24 -6.81
CA HIS A 41 66.69 43.39 -6.48
C HIS A 41 67.80 43.49 -7.56
N ALA A 42 67.40 43.36 -8.82
CA ALA A 42 68.36 43.48 -9.90
C ALA A 42 69.07 44.90 -9.94
N GLN A 43 68.31 46.00 -9.74
CA GLN A 43 68.80 47.34 -9.71
C GLN A 43 69.72 47.58 -8.49
N HIS A 44 69.30 47.12 -7.30
CA HIS A 44 70.17 47.24 -6.10
C HIS A 44 71.49 46.47 -6.28
N ALA A 45 71.41 45.26 -6.84
CA ALA A 45 72.56 44.43 -7.10
C ALA A 45 73.54 45.10 -8.11
N ALA A 46 72.99 45.63 -9.23
CA ALA A 46 73.77 46.34 -10.24
C ALA A 46 74.44 47.54 -9.62
N THR A 47 73.74 48.33 -8.83
CA THR A 47 74.30 49.53 -8.19
C THR A 47 75.35 49.20 -7.15
N ALA A 48 75.08 48.18 -6.27
CA ALA A 48 76.04 47.74 -5.24
C ALA A 48 77.33 47.21 -5.87
N LEU A 49 77.14 46.36 -6.94
CA LEU A 49 78.32 45.80 -7.65
C LEU A 49 79.09 46.88 -8.39
N GLY A 50 78.37 47.85 -9.00
CA GLY A 50 79.01 49.04 -9.66
C GLY A 50 79.88 49.87 -8.70
N LEU A 51 79.35 50.10 -7.49
CA LEU A 51 80.12 50.86 -6.46
C LEU A 51 81.30 50.02 -5.95
N SER A 52 81.16 48.70 -5.75
CA SER A 52 82.22 47.86 -5.24
C SER A 52 83.34 47.60 -6.25
N LEU A 53 83.03 47.61 -7.57
CA LEU A 53 83.99 47.43 -8.65
C LEU A 53 84.74 48.77 -9.00
N SER A 54 84.24 49.87 -8.60
CA SER A 54 84.90 51.19 -8.95
C SER A 54 86.34 51.31 -8.49
N ASP A 55 86.67 50.71 -7.34
CA ASP A 55 88.02 50.76 -6.79
C ASP A 55 88.91 49.54 -7.16
N HIS A 56 88.30 48.46 -7.76
CA HIS A 56 88.99 47.18 -7.99
C HIS A 56 89.01 46.71 -9.46
N LEU A 57 88.69 47.57 -10.43
CA LEU A 57 88.64 47.23 -11.87
C LEU A 57 89.99 46.75 -12.44
N HIS A 58 91.09 47.05 -11.82
CA HIS A 58 92.43 46.67 -12.25
C HIS A 58 92.91 45.31 -11.68
N ASP A 59 92.14 44.73 -10.73
CA ASP A 59 92.47 43.40 -10.20
C ASP A 59 91.40 42.42 -10.60
N PRO A 60 91.60 41.62 -11.67
CA PRO A 60 90.63 40.63 -12.20
C PRO A 60 90.20 39.60 -11.18
N ARG A 61 91.10 39.18 -10.27
CA ARG A 61 90.82 38.20 -9.24
C ARG A 61 89.89 38.67 -8.13
N THR A 62 89.99 39.98 -7.80
CA THR A 62 89.06 40.57 -6.82
C THR A 62 87.72 40.88 -7.47
N GLY A 63 87.69 41.34 -8.74
CA GLY A 63 86.46 41.47 -9.51
C GLY A 63 85.67 40.21 -9.65
N GLU A 64 86.34 39.08 -10.00
CA GLU A 64 85.70 37.73 -10.08
C GLU A 64 85.14 37.32 -8.75
N ARG A 65 85.80 37.56 -7.62
CA ARG A 65 85.28 37.19 -6.27
C ARG A 65 84.06 38.02 -5.87
N LEU A 66 84.06 39.33 -6.19
CA LEU A 66 82.92 40.24 -5.90
C LEU A 66 81.68 39.83 -6.73
N VAL A 67 81.84 39.60 -8.02
CA VAL A 67 80.79 39.07 -8.90
C VAL A 67 80.33 37.70 -8.45
N GLY A 68 81.28 36.84 -8.04
CA GLY A 68 80.98 35.47 -7.54
C GLY A 68 80.10 35.49 -6.24
N SER A 69 80.55 36.30 -5.28
CA SER A 69 79.82 36.37 -3.98
C SER A 69 78.39 36.85 -4.10
N LEU A 70 78.12 37.83 -5.01
CA LEU A 70 76.78 38.30 -5.27
C LEU A 70 75.97 37.31 -6.09
N PHE A 71 76.60 36.61 -7.02
CA PHE A 71 75.98 35.62 -7.89
C PHE A 71 75.62 34.35 -7.13
N ASP A 72 76.45 33.91 -6.17
CA ASP A 72 76.21 32.71 -5.36
C ASP A 72 74.97 32.82 -4.43
N GLY A 73 74.43 34.07 -4.24
CA GLY A 73 73.12 34.30 -3.64
C GLY A 73 71.92 33.73 -4.41
N GLY A 74 72.12 33.27 -5.65
CA GLY A 74 71.10 32.49 -6.43
C GLY A 74 69.95 33.29 -7.03
N HIS A 75 70.00 34.66 -6.92
CA HIS A 75 68.94 35.58 -7.38
C HIS A 75 69.05 36.05 -8.79
N PHE A 76 70.20 35.76 -9.45
CA PHE A 76 70.56 36.33 -10.76
C PHE A 76 70.78 35.19 -11.78
N GLU A 77 70.36 35.46 -13.02
CA GLU A 77 70.52 34.51 -14.11
C GLU A 77 71.87 34.76 -14.78
N ARG A 78 72.28 36.00 -14.85
CA ARG A 78 73.55 36.40 -15.48
C ARG A 78 74.01 37.73 -14.95
N ILE A 79 75.29 37.84 -14.66
CA ILE A 79 75.98 39.12 -14.36
C ILE A 79 77.09 39.31 -15.37
N ARG A 80 77.08 40.47 -16.05
CA ARG A 80 78.13 40.87 -17.02
C ARG A 80 78.72 42.17 -16.60
N VAL A 81 80.03 42.25 -16.74
CA VAL A 81 80.76 43.54 -16.65
C VAL A 81 81.32 43.80 -18.02
N LEU A 82 80.90 44.95 -18.60
CA LEU A 82 81.28 45.41 -19.94
C LEU A 82 82.17 46.59 -19.81
N ASP A 83 83.01 46.89 -20.84
CA ASP A 83 83.81 48.08 -20.96
C ASP A 83 82.90 49.37 -21.07
N ALA A 84 83.48 50.53 -20.93
CA ALA A 84 82.79 51.82 -20.96
C ALA A 84 81.85 51.98 -22.18
N ASP A 85 82.31 51.51 -23.35
CA ASP A 85 81.58 51.59 -24.62
C ASP A 85 80.51 50.45 -24.73
N GLY A 86 80.49 49.43 -23.81
CA GLY A 86 79.52 48.32 -23.78
C GLY A 86 79.82 47.22 -24.85
N GLU A 87 80.92 47.33 -25.57
CA GLU A 87 81.28 46.40 -26.67
C GLU A 87 82.13 45.24 -26.22
N ARG A 88 82.98 45.41 -25.21
CA ARG A 88 83.88 44.36 -24.77
C ARG A 88 83.51 43.80 -23.44
N LEU A 89 83.27 42.44 -23.43
CA LEU A 89 82.97 41.67 -22.21
C LEU A 89 84.24 41.53 -21.35
N LEU A 90 84.20 42.04 -20.12
CA LEU A 90 85.30 41.94 -19.16
C LEU A 90 85.18 40.76 -18.26
N LEU A 91 83.93 40.46 -17.81
CA LEU A 91 83.63 39.42 -16.88
C LEU A 91 82.19 38.96 -17.10
N GLU A 92 81.97 37.65 -17.13
CA GLU A 92 80.64 37.09 -17.18
C GLU A 92 80.51 35.92 -16.19
N ARG A 93 79.42 35.88 -15.52
CA ARG A 93 79.00 34.72 -14.72
C ARG A 93 77.52 34.44 -15.01
N ALA A 94 77.23 33.17 -15.41
CA ALA A 94 75.89 32.77 -15.76
C ALA A 94 75.51 31.53 -14.94
N ALA A 95 74.25 31.46 -14.57
CA ALA A 95 73.70 30.28 -13.85
C ALA A 95 73.67 29.04 -14.76
N PRO A 96 74.01 27.86 -14.24
CA PRO A 96 73.84 26.60 -15.00
C PRO A 96 72.38 26.44 -15.36
N GLU A 97 72.11 25.78 -16.50
CA GLU A 97 70.75 25.39 -16.90
C GLU A 97 70.22 24.28 -15.97
N VAL A 98 69.45 24.70 -14.96
CA VAL A 98 68.76 23.84 -14.02
C VAL A 98 67.29 23.75 -14.42
N ARG A 99 66.67 22.56 -14.25
CA ARG A 99 65.23 22.32 -14.55
C ARG A 99 64.36 23.39 -13.89
N ALA A 100 63.42 23.94 -14.66
CA ALA A 100 62.51 25.00 -14.12
C ALA A 100 61.67 24.43 -12.96
N PRO A 101 61.54 25.20 -11.85
CA PRO A 101 60.82 24.74 -10.64
C PRO A 101 59.32 24.73 -10.81
N ALA A 102 58.77 25.18 -11.93
CA ALA A 102 57.35 25.18 -12.27
C ALA A 102 57.12 24.49 -13.62
N PRO A 103 55.94 23.90 -13.86
CA PRO A 103 55.58 23.26 -15.15
C PRO A 103 55.67 24.26 -16.31
N ALA A 104 56.12 23.79 -17.49
CA ALA A 104 56.33 24.63 -18.67
C ALA A 104 55.05 25.40 -19.13
N TRP A 105 53.87 24.78 -18.96
CA TRP A 105 52.59 25.45 -19.29
C TRP A 105 52.30 26.65 -18.36
N PHE A 106 52.65 26.53 -17.06
CA PHE A 106 52.47 27.61 -16.08
C PHE A 106 53.42 28.75 -16.34
N ALA A 107 54.69 28.45 -16.64
CA ALA A 107 55.69 29.46 -17.01
C ALA A 107 55.26 30.26 -18.25
N ARG A 108 54.64 29.58 -19.25
CA ARG A 108 54.10 30.28 -20.44
C ARG A 108 52.87 31.14 -20.11
N LEU A 109 52.00 30.65 -19.21
CA LEU A 109 50.79 31.38 -18.80
C LEU A 109 51.14 32.66 -18.03
N VAL A 110 52.07 32.60 -17.09
CA VAL A 110 52.48 33.72 -16.24
C VAL A 110 53.37 34.69 -16.99
N ASN A 111 54.14 34.24 -17.97
CA ASN A 111 55.03 35.03 -18.86
C ASN A 111 55.78 36.12 -18.13
N LEU A 112 56.73 35.74 -17.28
CA LEU A 112 57.63 36.72 -16.60
C LEU A 112 58.78 37.13 -17.54
N PRO A 113 58.83 38.37 -17.99
CA PRO A 113 59.92 38.85 -18.82
C PRO A 113 61.23 38.90 -18.02
N ALA A 114 62.37 38.68 -18.71
CA ALA A 114 63.68 38.84 -18.11
C ALA A 114 63.89 40.31 -17.69
N VAL A 115 64.26 40.46 -16.45
CA VAL A 115 64.55 41.83 -15.90
C VAL A 115 66.04 42.11 -15.98
N ARG A 116 66.40 43.09 -16.74
CA ARG A 116 67.78 43.59 -16.84
C ARG A 116 67.93 44.94 -16.11
N ALA A 117 68.90 44.99 -15.25
CA ALA A 117 69.31 46.23 -14.60
C ALA A 117 70.76 46.56 -14.97
N GLU A 118 71.04 47.85 -15.15
CA GLU A 118 72.36 48.34 -15.51
C GLU A 118 72.83 49.38 -14.51
N ALA A 119 74.13 49.42 -14.20
CA ALA A 119 74.79 50.43 -13.43
C ALA A 119 76.13 50.76 -14.05
N LEU A 120 76.48 52.07 -14.08
CA LEU A 120 77.79 52.53 -14.54
C LEU A 120 78.80 52.39 -13.42
N VAL A 121 79.99 51.90 -13.75
CA VAL A 121 81.18 51.88 -12.89
C VAL A 121 82.09 53.02 -13.32
N GLY A 122 82.30 53.99 -12.45
CA GLY A 122 83.10 55.13 -12.76
C GLY A 122 84.03 55.51 -11.63
N ARG A 123 85.13 56.06 -11.99
CA ARG A 123 86.09 56.69 -11.04
C ARG A 123 86.31 58.13 -11.46
N ASP A 124 86.29 59.03 -10.51
CA ASP A 124 86.55 60.49 -10.72
C ASP A 124 85.61 61.13 -11.80
N GLY A 125 84.32 60.60 -11.88
CA GLY A 125 83.31 61.18 -12.77
C GLY A 125 83.34 60.71 -14.23
N GLN A 126 84.24 59.80 -14.58
CA GLN A 126 84.24 59.15 -15.91
C GLN A 126 83.81 57.69 -15.86
N PRO A 127 82.84 57.25 -16.71
CA PRO A 127 82.39 55.87 -16.73
C PRO A 127 83.53 54.98 -17.33
N THR A 128 83.99 53.99 -16.54
CA THR A 128 85.04 53.06 -16.93
C THR A 128 84.56 51.63 -17.24
N ALA A 129 83.39 51.29 -16.79
CA ALA A 129 82.71 49.99 -17.09
C ALA A 129 81.23 50.13 -16.86
N ARG A 130 80.52 49.13 -17.36
CA ARG A 130 79.06 48.93 -17.16
C ARG A 130 78.80 47.55 -16.60
N VAL A 131 78.03 47.51 -15.49
CA VAL A 131 77.53 46.21 -14.89
C VAL A 131 76.13 45.99 -15.38
N GLN A 132 75.86 44.84 -15.96
CA GLN A 132 74.54 44.35 -16.32
C GLN A 132 74.22 43.21 -15.43
N VAL A 133 73.04 43.23 -14.79
CA VAL A 133 72.52 42.14 -13.95
C VAL A 133 71.19 41.70 -14.51
N ASP A 134 71.13 40.49 -14.97
CA ASP A 134 69.88 39.81 -15.39
C ASP A 134 69.29 39.07 -14.19
N GLY A 135 68.12 39.50 -13.68
CA GLY A 135 67.43 38.90 -12.58
C GLY A 135 66.84 37.53 -12.97
N SER A 136 66.96 36.55 -12.09
CA SER A 136 66.49 35.22 -12.35
C SER A 136 64.97 35.15 -12.11
N PRO A 137 64.10 34.91 -13.12
CA PRO A 137 62.69 34.75 -12.95
C PRO A 137 62.32 33.38 -12.28
N ARG A 138 63.28 32.46 -12.09
CA ARG A 138 63.07 31.11 -11.58
C ARG A 138 62.48 31.11 -10.18
N LEU A 139 63.02 31.92 -9.27
CA LEU A 139 62.53 32.00 -7.88
C LEU A 139 61.11 32.59 -7.82
N ALA A 140 60.85 33.59 -8.62
CA ALA A 140 59.53 34.22 -8.74
C ALA A 140 58.51 33.23 -9.30
N LEU A 141 58.86 32.44 -10.32
CA LEU A 141 58.02 31.36 -10.86
C LEU A 141 57.77 30.25 -9.85
N ALA A 142 58.76 29.86 -9.05
CA ALA A 142 58.58 28.86 -7.99
C ALA A 142 57.60 29.36 -6.93
N THR A 143 57.77 30.60 -6.49
CA THR A 143 56.87 31.22 -5.48
C THR A 143 55.42 31.32 -5.99
N LEU A 144 55.25 31.80 -7.22
CA LEU A 144 53.95 31.89 -7.87
C LEU A 144 53.29 30.50 -8.05
N TRP A 145 54.06 29.48 -8.42
CA TRP A 145 53.57 28.11 -8.53
C TRP A 145 53.10 27.55 -7.22
N HIS A 146 53.89 27.70 -6.14
CA HIS A 146 53.49 27.26 -4.81
C HIS A 146 52.26 27.99 -4.27
N MET A 147 52.16 29.31 -4.50
CA MET A 147 51.01 30.12 -4.16
C MET A 147 49.77 29.68 -4.94
N ALA A 148 49.89 29.46 -6.24
CA ALA A 148 48.81 28.97 -7.10
C ALA A 148 48.31 27.56 -6.65
N LEU A 149 49.24 26.65 -6.38
CA LEU A 149 48.94 25.31 -5.93
C LEU A 149 48.27 25.32 -4.53
N GLY A 150 48.79 26.12 -3.59
CA GLY A 150 48.21 26.28 -2.26
C GLY A 150 46.82 26.87 -2.30
N SER A 151 46.61 27.91 -3.11
CA SER A 151 45.29 28.52 -3.34
C SER A 151 44.33 27.51 -3.97
N LEU A 152 44.78 26.71 -4.95
CA LEU A 152 43.97 25.66 -5.58
C LEU A 152 43.54 24.59 -4.59
N ILE A 153 44.46 24.11 -3.76
CA ILE A 153 44.14 23.08 -2.74
C ILE A 153 43.15 23.65 -1.71
N TRP A 154 43.42 24.84 -1.17
CA TRP A 154 42.57 25.46 -0.16
C TRP A 154 41.13 25.71 -0.66
N LEU A 155 41.03 26.26 -1.86
CA LEU A 155 39.75 26.59 -2.45
C LEU A 155 38.96 25.35 -2.87
N THR A 156 39.61 24.27 -3.38
CA THR A 156 38.95 22.99 -3.63
C THR A 156 38.43 22.38 -2.34
N LEU A 157 39.17 22.48 -1.25
CA LEU A 157 38.75 22.01 0.06
C LEU A 157 37.52 22.78 0.58
N CYS A 158 37.56 24.12 0.47
CA CYS A 158 36.42 24.96 0.85
C CYS A 158 35.19 24.73 -0.03
N ALA A 159 35.36 24.62 -1.34
CA ALA A 159 34.26 24.28 -2.27
C ALA A 159 33.64 22.92 -1.99
N SER A 160 34.48 21.91 -1.74
CA SER A 160 34.02 20.57 -1.37
C SER A 160 33.25 20.56 -0.05
N ALA A 161 33.76 21.27 0.96
CA ALA A 161 33.09 21.41 2.25
C ALA A 161 31.74 22.13 2.11
N ALA A 162 31.69 23.23 1.36
CA ALA A 162 30.48 23.99 1.10
C ALA A 162 29.43 23.17 0.32
N ALA A 163 29.86 22.41 -0.69
CA ALA A 163 28.99 21.53 -1.47
C ALA A 163 28.41 20.42 -0.59
N LEU A 164 29.20 19.84 0.30
CA LEU A 164 28.81 18.76 1.21
C LEU A 164 27.82 19.26 2.27
N LEU A 165 28.16 20.36 2.95
CA LEU A 165 27.32 20.99 3.96
C LEU A 165 26.02 21.54 3.35
N GLY A 166 26.11 22.24 2.22
CA GLY A 166 24.96 22.75 1.47
C GLY A 166 24.05 21.61 0.96
N GLY A 167 24.63 20.54 0.47
CA GLY A 167 23.89 19.35 0.03
C GLY A 167 23.13 18.66 1.17
N VAL A 168 23.77 18.49 2.34
CA VAL A 168 23.12 17.93 3.54
C VAL A 168 22.01 18.85 4.04
N TRP A 169 22.28 20.14 4.14
CA TRP A 169 21.30 21.13 4.58
C TRP A 169 20.08 21.18 3.65
N LEU A 170 20.29 21.23 2.34
CA LEU A 170 19.23 21.29 1.34
C LEU A 170 18.38 20.00 1.34
N ARG A 171 19.02 18.83 1.43
CA ARG A 171 18.29 17.55 1.58
C ARG A 171 17.39 17.55 2.81
N ARG A 172 17.89 18.10 3.94
CA ARG A 172 17.11 18.17 5.18
C ARG A 172 15.91 19.12 5.04
N GLN A 173 16.06 20.22 4.33
CA GLN A 173 14.99 21.20 4.08
C GLN A 173 13.92 20.69 3.10
N LEU A 174 14.31 19.87 2.12
CA LEU A 174 13.37 19.34 1.11
C LEU A 174 12.70 18.03 1.49
N ARG A 175 13.20 17.36 2.54
CA ARG A 175 12.62 16.09 3.03
C ARG A 175 11.10 16.17 3.35
N PRO A 176 10.57 17.25 3.95
CA PRO A 176 9.14 17.41 4.19
C PRO A 176 8.29 17.45 2.91
N LEU A 177 8.83 17.95 1.80
CA LEU A 177 8.12 17.95 0.51
C LEU A 177 7.91 16.54 -0.04
N GLN A 178 8.90 15.66 0.13
CA GLN A 178 8.76 14.25 -0.23
C GLN A 178 7.68 13.56 0.62
N ALA A 179 7.64 13.88 1.91
CA ALA A 179 6.60 13.37 2.80
C ALA A 179 5.20 13.89 2.42
N LEU A 180 5.07 15.15 1.99
CA LEU A 180 3.81 15.69 1.45
C LEU A 180 3.38 15.00 0.15
N THR A 181 4.32 14.75 -0.76
CA THR A 181 4.04 14.01 -1.99
C THR A 181 3.57 12.58 -1.68
N GLN A 182 4.23 11.90 -0.73
CA GLN A 182 3.80 10.59 -0.28
C GLN A 182 2.41 10.63 0.38
N GLN A 183 2.12 11.66 1.19
CA GLN A 183 0.82 11.86 1.80
C GLN A 183 -0.27 12.12 0.75
N ALA A 184 0.02 12.92 -0.28
CA ALA A 184 -0.90 13.15 -1.38
C ALA A 184 -1.16 11.87 -2.18
N GLN A 185 -0.11 11.09 -2.48
CA GLN A 185 -0.26 9.79 -3.13
C GLN A 185 -0.97 8.75 -2.25
N ALA A 186 -0.77 8.80 -0.93
CA ALA A 186 -1.52 7.97 0.01
C ALA A 186 -3.01 8.36 0.01
N LEU A 187 -3.30 9.67 -0.02
CA LEU A 187 -4.67 10.17 -0.12
C LEU A 187 -5.34 9.75 -1.44
N GLU A 188 -4.61 9.78 -2.54
CA GLU A 188 -5.06 9.28 -3.86
C GLU A 188 -5.38 7.76 -3.81
N ARG A 189 -4.72 7.03 -2.91
CA ARG A 189 -4.99 5.61 -2.61
C ARG A 189 -5.97 5.40 -1.45
N HIS A 190 -6.67 6.49 -1.01
CA HIS A 190 -7.63 6.48 0.11
C HIS A 190 -7.04 6.09 1.47
N GLU A 191 -5.71 6.20 1.61
CA GLU A 191 -5.01 6.01 2.88
C GLU A 191 -4.95 7.36 3.61
N PHE A 192 -5.75 7.54 4.66
CA PHE A 192 -5.79 8.78 5.45
C PHE A 192 -4.60 8.86 6.41
N ILE A 193 -3.40 9.10 5.87
CA ILE A 193 -2.17 9.23 6.65
C ILE A 193 -1.95 10.69 7.02
N SER A 194 -1.93 10.99 8.32
CA SER A 194 -1.52 12.30 8.82
C SER A 194 -0.05 12.30 9.23
N GLN A 195 0.66 13.41 9.02
CA GLN A 195 2.02 13.58 9.49
C GLN A 195 2.01 14.05 10.95
N PRO A 196 2.51 13.23 11.91
CA PRO A 196 2.43 13.58 13.33
C PRO A 196 3.39 14.71 13.72
N ARG A 197 4.45 14.96 12.93
CA ARG A 197 5.45 15.98 13.21
C ARG A 197 5.41 17.05 12.12
N LEU A 198 5.12 18.29 12.52
CA LEU A 198 5.19 19.43 11.65
C LEU A 198 6.67 19.77 11.34
N PRO A 199 7.00 20.17 10.10
CA PRO A 199 8.35 20.54 9.75
C PRO A 199 8.81 21.79 10.52
N ALA A 200 10.12 21.84 10.81
CA ALA A 200 10.73 23.00 11.45
C ALA A 200 10.74 24.24 10.55
N ASN A 201 10.63 24.04 9.23
CA ASN A 201 10.60 25.15 8.26
C ASN A 201 9.27 25.90 8.35
N PRO A 202 9.29 27.23 8.69
CA PRO A 202 8.07 28.02 8.85
C PRO A 202 7.21 28.13 7.58
N GLN A 203 7.83 28.04 6.39
CA GLN A 203 7.11 28.13 5.11
C GLN A 203 6.36 26.84 4.75
N LEU A 204 6.87 25.69 5.16
CA LEU A 204 6.25 24.36 4.89
C LEU A 204 5.23 23.95 5.97
N ARG A 205 5.35 24.52 7.18
CA ARG A 205 4.48 24.21 8.31
C ARG A 205 2.99 24.45 8.04
N PRO A 206 2.57 25.61 7.45
CA PRO A 206 1.17 25.85 7.10
C PRO A 206 0.65 24.86 6.05
N LEU A 207 1.48 24.48 5.08
CA LEU A 207 1.12 23.55 4.00
C LEU A 207 0.87 22.14 4.54
N VAL A 208 1.80 21.61 5.38
CA VAL A 208 1.63 20.31 6.04
C VAL A 208 0.41 20.35 6.96
N GLY A 209 0.21 21.43 7.71
CA GLY A 209 -0.96 21.62 8.56
C GLY A 209 -2.28 21.66 7.78
N ALA A 210 -2.30 22.32 6.63
CA ALA A 210 -3.48 22.33 5.75
C ALA A 210 -3.79 20.95 5.18
N MET A 211 -2.76 20.21 4.74
CA MET A 211 -2.93 18.83 4.26
C MET A 211 -3.43 17.90 5.36
N ASN A 212 -2.87 17.97 6.56
CA ASN A 212 -3.37 17.19 7.71
C ASN A 212 -4.83 17.50 8.02
N ARG A 213 -5.24 18.78 8.00
CA ARG A 213 -6.66 19.17 8.21
C ARG A 213 -7.56 18.65 7.09
N LEU A 214 -7.09 18.64 5.84
CA LEU A 214 -7.86 18.09 4.73
C LEU A 214 -8.06 16.57 4.90
N VAL A 215 -7.00 15.83 5.21
CA VAL A 215 -7.06 14.39 5.47
C VAL A 215 -8.03 14.09 6.62
N GLU A 216 -7.96 14.85 7.73
CA GLU A 216 -8.83 14.63 8.90
C GLU A 216 -10.30 14.93 8.56
N ARG A 217 -10.60 16.01 7.84
CA ARG A 217 -11.97 16.32 7.40
C ARG A 217 -12.56 15.24 6.48
N LEU A 218 -11.74 14.70 5.57
CA LEU A 218 -12.17 13.61 4.69
C LEU A 218 -12.45 12.35 5.49
N ARG A 219 -11.57 12.03 6.44
CA ARG A 219 -11.76 10.91 7.36
C ARG A 219 -13.04 11.06 8.19
N GLU A 220 -13.26 12.22 8.83
CA GLU A 220 -14.47 12.50 9.62
C GLU A 220 -15.75 12.35 8.79
N ARG A 221 -15.75 12.85 7.54
CA ARG A 221 -16.91 12.69 6.64
C ARG A 221 -17.16 11.23 6.29
N PHE A 222 -16.10 10.49 5.98
CA PHE A 222 -16.22 9.06 5.69
C PHE A 222 -16.77 8.31 6.92
N GLU A 223 -16.24 8.55 8.11
CA GLU A 223 -16.70 7.92 9.34
C GLU A 223 -18.15 8.31 9.66
N ALA A 224 -18.56 9.54 9.35
CA ALA A 224 -19.95 9.95 9.51
C ALA A 224 -20.90 9.19 8.57
N HIS A 225 -20.53 9.04 7.29
CA HIS A 225 -21.30 8.25 6.34
C HIS A 225 -21.35 6.77 6.74
N ALA A 226 -20.23 6.18 7.16
CA ALA A 226 -20.17 4.79 7.63
C ALA A 226 -21.08 4.56 8.85
N ARG A 227 -21.09 5.50 9.80
CA ARG A 227 -22.02 5.47 10.96
C ARG A 227 -23.48 5.57 10.52
N GLN A 228 -23.80 6.39 9.53
CA GLN A 228 -25.15 6.51 8.98
C GLN A 228 -25.59 5.19 8.32
N VAL A 229 -24.73 4.55 7.53
CA VAL A 229 -25.02 3.23 6.93
C VAL A 229 -25.29 2.20 8.01
N GLU A 230 -24.46 2.13 9.05
CA GLU A 230 -24.63 1.18 10.15
C GLU A 230 -25.92 1.46 10.96
N ALA A 231 -26.27 2.73 11.16
CA ALA A 231 -27.52 3.11 11.81
C ALA A 231 -28.74 2.63 11.00
N LEU A 232 -28.76 2.90 9.68
CA LEU A 232 -29.83 2.42 8.79
C LEU A 232 -29.90 0.89 8.75
N ARG A 233 -28.75 0.21 8.71
CA ARG A 233 -28.71 -1.25 8.78
C ARG A 233 -29.32 -1.79 10.06
N ARG A 234 -28.97 -1.18 11.20
CA ARG A 234 -29.53 -1.56 12.51
C ARG A 234 -31.03 -1.36 12.55
N GLU A 235 -31.52 -0.21 12.08
CA GLU A 235 -32.95 0.10 12.06
C GLU A 235 -33.76 -0.93 11.26
N VAL A 236 -33.25 -1.35 10.09
CA VAL A 236 -33.98 -2.21 9.15
C VAL A 236 -33.80 -3.71 9.44
N TYR A 237 -32.60 -4.14 9.88
CA TYR A 237 -32.20 -5.56 9.88
C TYR A 237 -31.84 -6.13 11.26
N VAL A 238 -31.87 -5.32 12.32
CA VAL A 238 -31.49 -5.74 13.66
C VAL A 238 -32.65 -5.52 14.64
N ASP A 239 -32.84 -6.44 15.58
CA ASP A 239 -33.78 -6.29 16.68
C ASP A 239 -33.24 -5.29 17.72
N ALA A 240 -34.01 -4.26 18.03
CA ALA A 240 -33.54 -3.13 18.86
C ALA A 240 -33.23 -3.53 20.31
N LEU A 241 -33.91 -4.54 20.86
CA LEU A 241 -33.71 -4.99 22.24
C LEU A 241 -32.48 -5.88 22.38
N THR A 242 -32.34 -6.89 21.51
CA THR A 242 -31.32 -7.95 21.65
C THR A 242 -30.06 -7.71 20.83
N GLY A 243 -30.12 -6.82 19.84
CA GLY A 243 -29.04 -6.63 18.88
C GLY A 243 -28.80 -7.85 17.95
N LEU A 244 -29.71 -8.82 17.92
CA LEU A 244 -29.71 -9.93 16.99
C LEU A 244 -30.27 -9.52 15.63
N ALA A 245 -30.11 -10.37 14.61
CA ALA A 245 -30.85 -10.18 13.37
C ALA A 245 -32.36 -10.20 13.64
N ASN A 246 -33.13 -9.41 12.89
CA ASN A 246 -34.58 -9.46 12.94
C ASN A 246 -35.15 -10.46 11.90
N ARG A 247 -36.48 -10.60 11.85
CA ARG A 247 -37.17 -11.48 10.90
C ARG A 247 -36.80 -11.16 9.44
N ARG A 248 -36.69 -9.88 9.09
CA ARG A 248 -36.34 -9.44 7.72
C ARG A 248 -34.93 -9.90 7.31
N SER A 249 -33.98 -9.77 8.22
CA SER A 249 -32.62 -10.28 8.02
C SER A 249 -32.60 -11.81 7.88
N LEU A 250 -33.36 -12.54 8.71
CA LEU A 250 -33.46 -14.00 8.63
C LEU A 250 -34.05 -14.46 7.28
N GLU A 251 -35.09 -13.79 6.80
CA GLU A 251 -35.71 -14.11 5.50
C GLU A 251 -34.74 -13.82 4.34
N MET A 252 -34.01 -12.72 4.41
CA MET A 252 -33.00 -12.35 3.45
C MET A 252 -31.89 -13.42 3.38
N GLN A 253 -31.40 -13.86 4.53
CA GLN A 253 -30.34 -14.88 4.60
C GLN A 253 -30.81 -16.25 4.12
N LEU A 254 -32.02 -16.68 4.49
CA LEU A 254 -32.59 -17.94 4.01
C LEU A 254 -32.70 -17.93 2.48
N ARG A 255 -33.12 -16.80 1.89
CA ARG A 255 -33.21 -16.67 0.44
C ARG A 255 -31.82 -16.72 -0.21
N SER A 256 -30.84 -16.06 0.38
CA SER A 256 -29.45 -16.10 -0.05
C SER A 256 -28.92 -17.52 -0.16
N TRP A 257 -29.20 -18.36 0.83
CA TRP A 257 -28.75 -19.76 0.84
C TRP A 257 -29.54 -20.70 -0.06
N ARG A 258 -30.69 -20.26 -0.56
CA ARG A 258 -31.49 -21.03 -1.50
C ARG A 258 -31.15 -20.75 -2.96
N GLU A 259 -30.88 -19.50 -3.30
CA GLU A 259 -30.89 -19.00 -4.68
C GLU A 259 -29.48 -18.66 -5.20
N GLY A 260 -28.47 -18.45 -4.35
CA GLY A 260 -27.12 -18.08 -4.72
C GLY A 260 -26.31 -19.21 -5.38
N GLU A 261 -25.25 -18.87 -6.09
CA GLU A 261 -24.31 -19.84 -6.69
C GLU A 261 -23.61 -20.73 -5.64
N GLU A 262 -23.45 -20.20 -4.43
CA GLU A 262 -22.93 -20.88 -3.26
C GLU A 262 -24.06 -21.45 -2.37
N ALA A 263 -25.29 -21.50 -2.92
CA ALA A 263 -26.47 -21.94 -2.20
C ALA A 263 -26.31 -23.36 -1.65
N VAL A 264 -26.34 -23.49 -0.34
CA VAL A 264 -26.20 -24.78 0.37
C VAL A 264 -27.38 -25.69 0.08
N GLY A 265 -28.53 -25.14 -0.23
CA GLY A 265 -29.74 -25.83 -0.70
C GLY A 265 -30.46 -26.61 0.36
N ARG A 266 -29.90 -26.82 1.57
CA ARG A 266 -30.56 -27.56 2.69
C ARG A 266 -29.90 -27.19 4.03
N GLY A 267 -30.65 -27.42 5.11
CA GLY A 267 -30.23 -27.19 6.48
C GLY A 267 -31.38 -27.33 7.46
N PHE A 268 -31.22 -26.70 8.62
CA PHE A 268 -32.26 -26.67 9.64
C PHE A 268 -32.60 -25.25 10.06
N LEU A 269 -33.90 -25.02 10.29
CA LEU A 269 -34.38 -23.85 11.03
C LEU A 269 -34.72 -24.33 12.45
N ALA A 270 -33.98 -23.90 13.43
CA ALA A 270 -34.29 -24.13 14.84
C ALA A 270 -35.06 -22.92 15.36
N VAL A 271 -36.30 -23.14 15.85
CA VAL A 271 -37.16 -22.11 16.41
C VAL A 271 -37.34 -22.33 17.88
N LEU A 272 -36.86 -21.41 18.69
CA LEU A 272 -37.01 -21.41 20.14
C LEU A 272 -38.07 -20.38 20.53
N ARG A 273 -39.08 -20.81 21.30
CA ARG A 273 -40.16 -19.98 21.77
C ARG A 273 -40.22 -19.97 23.30
N LEU A 274 -40.14 -18.75 23.89
CA LEU A 274 -40.44 -18.57 25.30
C LEU A 274 -41.91 -18.75 25.54
N ARG A 275 -42.27 -19.43 26.63
CA ARG A 275 -43.63 -19.63 27.03
C ARG A 275 -44.22 -18.32 27.52
N ASP A 276 -45.43 -18.05 27.09
CA ASP A 276 -46.33 -16.99 27.51
C ASP A 276 -45.69 -15.66 28.03
N LEU A 277 -45.17 -14.87 27.08
CA LEU A 277 -44.53 -13.60 27.39
C LEU A 277 -45.47 -12.62 28.12
N GLY A 278 -46.78 -12.74 27.88
CA GLY A 278 -47.81 -11.92 28.54
C GLY A 278 -47.89 -12.24 30.03
N GLU A 279 -47.93 -13.52 30.42
CA GLU A 279 -47.92 -13.96 31.80
C GLU A 279 -46.61 -13.60 32.50
N LEU A 280 -45.45 -13.79 31.82
CA LEU A 280 -44.13 -13.38 32.33
C LEU A 280 -44.08 -11.87 32.62
N ASN A 281 -44.61 -11.05 31.71
CA ASN A 281 -44.66 -9.57 31.91
C ASN A 281 -45.54 -9.15 33.07
N GLN A 282 -46.68 -9.84 33.27
CA GLN A 282 -47.56 -9.55 34.41
C GLN A 282 -46.93 -9.92 35.77
N ARG A 283 -46.13 -10.99 35.79
CA ARG A 283 -45.52 -11.53 37.02
C ARG A 283 -44.20 -10.81 37.37
N LEU A 284 -43.34 -10.60 36.40
CA LEU A 284 -41.98 -10.10 36.61
C LEU A 284 -41.81 -8.60 36.29
N GLY A 285 -42.75 -8.05 35.52
CA GLY A 285 -42.64 -6.67 34.99
C GLY A 285 -41.76 -6.60 33.72
N GLY A 286 -42.02 -5.61 32.90
CA GLY A 286 -41.40 -5.46 31.55
C GLY A 286 -39.88 -5.44 31.55
N GLU A 287 -39.27 -4.67 32.46
CA GLU A 287 -37.79 -4.59 32.52
C GLU A 287 -37.10 -5.91 32.89
N ALA A 288 -37.73 -6.74 33.74
CA ALA A 288 -37.19 -8.03 34.12
C ALA A 288 -37.26 -9.02 32.93
N VAL A 289 -38.39 -8.97 32.20
CA VAL A 289 -38.55 -9.78 30.97
C VAL A 289 -37.60 -9.35 29.87
N ASP A 290 -37.37 -8.03 29.68
CA ASP A 290 -36.37 -7.55 28.73
C ASP A 290 -34.96 -8.00 29.08
N ARG A 291 -34.59 -7.98 30.36
CA ARG A 291 -33.29 -8.55 30.83
C ARG A 291 -33.20 -10.05 30.55
N LEU A 292 -34.27 -10.82 30.78
CA LEU A 292 -34.33 -12.26 30.49
C LEU A 292 -34.15 -12.53 28.99
N ILE A 293 -34.82 -11.77 28.14
CA ILE A 293 -34.71 -11.84 26.67
C ILE A 293 -33.26 -11.55 26.21
N CYS A 294 -32.64 -10.51 26.77
CA CYS A 294 -31.25 -10.15 26.48
C CYS A 294 -30.25 -11.24 26.97
N HIS A 295 -30.51 -11.82 28.13
CA HIS A 295 -29.68 -12.92 28.65
C HIS A 295 -29.79 -14.14 27.74
N LEU A 296 -31.01 -14.54 27.36
CA LEU A 296 -31.24 -15.63 26.42
C LEU A 296 -30.56 -15.37 25.06
N ALA A 297 -30.66 -14.15 24.56
CA ALA A 297 -29.97 -13.75 23.32
C ALA A 297 -28.45 -13.90 23.42
N SER A 298 -27.88 -13.58 24.57
CA SER A 298 -26.44 -13.75 24.86
C SER A 298 -26.04 -15.22 24.91
N LEU A 299 -26.85 -16.04 25.58
CA LEU A 299 -26.65 -17.50 25.69
C LEU A 299 -26.70 -18.15 24.30
N LEU A 300 -27.73 -17.86 23.52
CA LEU A 300 -27.86 -18.36 22.15
C LEU A 300 -26.68 -17.91 21.27
N ARG A 301 -26.21 -16.66 21.42
CA ARG A 301 -25.06 -16.13 20.68
C ARG A 301 -23.77 -16.87 21.03
N SER A 302 -23.54 -17.20 22.30
CA SER A 302 -22.35 -17.95 22.72
C SER A 302 -22.34 -19.35 22.10
N ARG A 303 -23.50 -20.03 22.06
CA ARG A 303 -23.63 -21.36 21.42
C ARG A 303 -23.48 -21.30 19.90
N CYS A 304 -23.91 -20.21 19.27
CA CYS A 304 -23.70 -20.01 17.84
C CYS A 304 -22.22 -19.76 17.47
N ALA A 305 -21.38 -19.36 18.41
CA ALA A 305 -19.94 -19.16 18.14
C ALA A 305 -19.21 -20.48 17.84
N ASP A 306 -19.74 -21.61 18.34
CA ASP A 306 -19.19 -22.95 18.11
C ASP A 306 -19.72 -23.61 16.82
N LEU A 307 -20.67 -22.94 16.14
CA LEU A 307 -21.28 -23.43 14.90
C LEU A 307 -20.54 -22.95 13.65
N PRO A 308 -20.77 -23.55 12.48
CA PRO A 308 -20.30 -23.00 11.22
C PRO A 308 -20.65 -21.52 11.08
N ARG A 309 -19.76 -20.73 10.55
CA ARG A 309 -19.89 -19.23 10.47
C ARG A 309 -21.11 -18.77 9.68
N SER A 310 -21.66 -19.63 8.87
CA SER A 310 -22.89 -19.40 8.12
C SER A 310 -24.19 -19.43 8.96
N ALA A 311 -24.12 -19.86 10.24
CA ALA A 311 -25.30 -19.87 11.11
C ALA A 311 -25.77 -18.43 11.43
N VAL A 312 -27.09 -18.19 11.34
CA VAL A 312 -27.70 -16.88 11.65
C VAL A 312 -28.70 -17.03 12.79
N LEU A 313 -28.46 -16.24 13.86
CA LEU A 313 -29.34 -16.12 14.99
C LEU A 313 -30.18 -14.84 14.85
N ALA A 314 -31.49 -14.97 14.89
CA ALA A 314 -32.45 -13.89 14.78
C ALA A 314 -33.49 -13.95 15.88
N ARG A 315 -34.05 -12.76 16.26
CA ARG A 315 -35.29 -12.66 17.00
C ARG A 315 -36.41 -12.33 16.02
N VAL A 316 -37.36 -13.26 15.87
CA VAL A 316 -38.41 -13.18 14.83
C VAL A 316 -39.60 -12.35 15.31
N ARG A 317 -40.03 -12.65 16.54
CA ARG A 317 -41.14 -11.96 17.24
C ARG A 317 -40.81 -11.88 18.73
N GLY A 318 -41.60 -11.19 19.51
CA GLY A 318 -41.42 -10.94 20.95
C GLY A 318 -40.77 -12.08 21.75
N SER A 319 -41.35 -13.31 21.69
CA SER A 319 -40.86 -14.49 22.40
C SER A 319 -40.11 -15.51 21.55
N GLU A 320 -39.90 -15.23 20.26
CA GLU A 320 -39.40 -16.22 19.30
C GLU A 320 -38.01 -15.88 18.81
N PHE A 321 -37.09 -16.82 18.96
CA PHE A 321 -35.77 -16.83 18.39
C PHE A 321 -35.67 -17.88 17.31
N ALA A 322 -34.97 -17.61 16.23
CA ALA A 322 -34.73 -18.54 15.15
C ALA A 322 -33.23 -18.62 14.85
N LEU A 323 -32.74 -19.85 14.75
CA LEU A 323 -31.38 -20.12 14.29
C LEU A 323 -31.50 -20.79 12.92
N LEU A 324 -30.93 -20.15 11.92
CA LEU A 324 -30.81 -20.72 10.59
C LEU A 324 -29.47 -21.42 10.49
N LEU A 325 -29.50 -22.72 10.22
CA LEU A 325 -28.37 -23.64 10.33
C LEU A 325 -28.15 -24.34 8.98
N PRO A 326 -27.53 -23.65 8.01
CA PRO A 326 -27.30 -24.20 6.68
C PRO A 326 -26.33 -25.38 6.73
N GLY A 327 -26.65 -26.42 6.01
CA GLY A 327 -25.79 -27.57 5.83
C GLY A 327 -25.51 -28.41 7.07
N LEU A 328 -26.10 -28.16 8.26
CA LEU A 328 -25.93 -29.03 9.42
C LEU A 328 -26.63 -30.36 9.22
N LEU A 329 -26.03 -31.41 9.77
CA LEU A 329 -26.60 -32.74 9.80
C LEU A 329 -27.63 -32.88 10.93
N GLY A 330 -28.56 -33.86 10.81
CA GLY A 330 -29.58 -34.07 11.81
C GLY A 330 -29.02 -34.35 13.21
N GLU A 331 -27.99 -35.17 13.33
CA GLU A 331 -27.32 -35.48 14.61
C GLU A 331 -26.63 -34.25 15.23
N GLU A 332 -26.00 -33.39 14.40
CA GLU A 332 -25.37 -32.15 14.86
C GLU A 332 -26.39 -31.19 15.46
N VAL A 333 -27.58 -31.09 14.82
CA VAL A 333 -28.64 -30.21 15.27
C VAL A 333 -29.34 -30.78 16.53
N GLU A 334 -29.49 -32.11 16.64
CA GLU A 334 -29.98 -32.75 17.86
C GLU A 334 -29.04 -32.53 19.04
N SER A 335 -27.72 -32.69 18.84
CA SER A 335 -26.72 -32.39 19.87
C SER A 335 -26.71 -30.90 20.27
N LEU A 336 -26.97 -30.00 19.33
CA LEU A 336 -27.14 -28.56 19.65
C LEU A 336 -28.39 -28.35 20.50
N ALA A 337 -29.53 -29.03 20.16
CA ALA A 337 -30.77 -28.92 20.91
C ALA A 337 -30.64 -29.43 22.35
N GLU A 338 -29.92 -30.53 22.56
CA GLU A 338 -29.66 -31.09 23.89
C GLU A 338 -28.85 -30.07 24.74
N ARG A 339 -27.76 -29.50 24.20
CA ARG A 339 -26.98 -28.48 24.89
C ARG A 339 -27.78 -27.23 25.19
N LEU A 340 -28.63 -26.78 24.26
CA LEU A 340 -29.51 -25.64 24.48
C LEU A 340 -30.55 -25.94 25.56
N GLN A 341 -31.09 -27.16 25.63
CA GLN A 341 -31.98 -27.57 26.69
C GLN A 341 -31.31 -27.51 28.05
N GLU A 342 -30.10 -28.07 28.20
CA GLU A 342 -29.31 -28.00 29.44
C GLU A 342 -29.09 -26.57 29.91
N ASP A 343 -28.71 -25.66 28.99
CA ASP A 343 -28.52 -24.24 29.30
C ASP A 343 -29.83 -23.57 29.77
N LEU A 344 -30.95 -23.90 29.12
CA LEU A 344 -32.27 -23.37 29.48
C LEU A 344 -32.75 -23.92 30.83
N GLU A 345 -32.43 -25.17 31.17
CA GLU A 345 -32.71 -25.75 32.48
C GLU A 345 -31.88 -25.08 33.57
N SER A 346 -30.63 -24.80 33.32
CA SER A 346 -29.76 -24.04 34.24
C SER A 346 -30.29 -22.64 34.48
N LEU A 347 -30.69 -21.93 33.42
CA LEU A 347 -31.30 -20.59 33.51
C LEU A 347 -32.64 -20.68 34.29
N HIS A 348 -33.42 -21.72 34.10
CA HIS A 348 -34.65 -21.96 34.84
C HIS A 348 -34.41 -22.19 36.34
N ALA A 349 -33.39 -22.97 36.71
CA ALA A 349 -33.02 -23.20 38.11
C ALA A 349 -32.65 -21.88 38.83
N GLU A 350 -32.02 -20.95 38.16
CA GLU A 350 -31.73 -19.63 38.67
C GLU A 350 -32.99 -18.75 38.87
N THR A 351 -33.96 -18.84 37.97
CA THR A 351 -35.18 -18.02 37.98
C THR A 351 -36.36 -18.64 38.76
N ARG A 352 -36.26 -19.92 39.19
CA ARG A 352 -37.27 -20.69 39.92
C ARG A 352 -38.66 -20.78 39.22
N GLU A 353 -38.68 -20.76 37.89
CA GLU A 353 -39.92 -20.73 37.13
C GLU A 353 -40.13 -21.97 36.22
N ALA A 354 -41.34 -22.20 35.73
CA ALA A 354 -41.70 -23.30 34.82
C ALA A 354 -40.88 -23.24 33.52
N PRO A 355 -40.75 -24.32 32.76
CA PRO A 355 -39.84 -24.40 31.61
C PRO A 355 -39.99 -23.20 30.68
N LEU A 356 -38.88 -22.44 30.56
CA LEU A 356 -38.85 -21.13 29.93
C LEU A 356 -39.06 -21.19 28.41
N ALA A 357 -38.62 -22.27 27.75
CA ALA A 357 -38.65 -22.32 26.29
C ALA A 357 -38.86 -23.74 25.75
N ARG A 358 -39.41 -23.82 24.53
CA ARG A 358 -39.48 -25.01 23.68
C ARG A 358 -38.71 -24.76 22.40
N LEU A 359 -38.17 -25.82 21.79
CA LEU A 359 -37.35 -25.74 20.59
C LEU A 359 -37.89 -26.70 19.51
N ALA A 360 -38.14 -26.16 18.32
CA ALA A 360 -38.48 -26.95 17.14
C ALA A 360 -37.31 -26.95 16.15
N LEU A 361 -37.00 -28.10 15.60
CA LEU A 361 -35.96 -28.29 14.57
C LEU A 361 -36.63 -28.68 13.26
N VAL A 362 -36.67 -27.78 12.30
CA VAL A 362 -37.38 -27.95 11.02
C VAL A 362 -36.33 -28.04 9.90
N PRO A 363 -36.22 -29.18 9.21
CA PRO A 363 -35.35 -29.28 8.06
C PRO A 363 -35.91 -28.49 6.88
N PHE A 364 -35.06 -27.72 6.19
CA PHE A 364 -35.43 -26.98 5.00
C PHE A 364 -34.64 -27.42 3.77
N GLY A 365 -35.27 -27.27 2.62
CA GLY A 365 -34.68 -27.48 1.28
C GLY A 365 -34.69 -26.20 0.43
N ALA A 366 -34.24 -26.34 -0.82
CA ALA A 366 -34.11 -25.24 -1.76
C ALA A 366 -35.42 -24.49 -2.04
N ASP A 367 -36.57 -25.16 -1.95
CA ASP A 367 -37.87 -24.59 -2.34
C ASP A 367 -38.67 -24.01 -1.16
N ASP A 368 -38.14 -24.11 0.07
CA ASP A 368 -38.89 -23.74 1.28
C ASP A 368 -38.80 -22.21 1.55
N ALA A 369 -39.97 -21.58 1.72
CA ALA A 369 -40.04 -20.18 2.15
C ALA A 369 -40.14 -20.07 3.68
N LEU A 370 -39.62 -18.97 4.26
CA LEU A 370 -39.65 -18.76 5.72
C LEU A 370 -41.05 -18.91 6.34
N PRO A 371 -42.15 -18.37 5.75
CA PRO A 371 -43.48 -18.54 6.33
C PRO A 371 -43.89 -19.99 6.46
N ALA A 372 -43.61 -20.84 5.46
CA ALA A 372 -43.93 -22.27 5.51
C ALA A 372 -43.11 -23.02 6.58
N LEU A 373 -41.83 -22.71 6.71
CA LEU A 373 -40.95 -23.28 7.73
C LEU A 373 -41.39 -22.85 9.15
N MET A 374 -41.81 -21.58 9.32
CA MET A 374 -42.35 -21.11 10.60
C MET A 374 -43.67 -21.82 10.97
N SER A 375 -44.55 -22.08 9.99
CA SER A 375 -45.78 -22.87 10.25
C SER A 375 -45.46 -24.30 10.70
N LEU A 376 -44.49 -24.96 10.07
CA LEU A 376 -44.00 -26.27 10.50
C LEU A 376 -43.40 -26.24 11.92
N ALA A 377 -42.66 -25.18 12.22
CA ALA A 377 -42.11 -24.97 13.56
C ALA A 377 -43.24 -24.77 14.62
N ASP A 378 -44.28 -24.01 14.27
CA ASP A 378 -45.47 -23.85 15.13
C ASP A 378 -46.18 -25.17 15.45
N GLU A 379 -46.35 -26.03 14.43
CA GLU A 379 -46.90 -27.37 14.61
C GLU A 379 -46.01 -28.21 15.54
N ALA A 380 -44.69 -28.24 15.30
CA ALA A 380 -43.73 -28.97 16.13
C ALA A 380 -43.73 -28.48 17.59
N LEU A 381 -43.70 -27.16 17.80
CA LEU A 381 -43.73 -26.57 19.14
C LEU A 381 -45.01 -26.88 19.91
N THR A 382 -46.14 -26.95 19.20
CA THR A 382 -47.44 -27.34 19.78
C THR A 382 -47.48 -28.79 20.16
N GLY A 383 -46.83 -29.66 19.39
CA GLY A 383 -46.75 -31.11 19.63
C GLY A 383 -45.85 -31.53 20.78
N ILE A 384 -45.02 -30.63 21.33
CA ILE A 384 -44.18 -30.95 22.49
C ILE A 384 -45.03 -31.04 23.76
N ASP A 385 -45.04 -32.25 24.38
CA ASP A 385 -45.75 -32.47 25.65
C ASP A 385 -45.20 -31.53 26.75
N PRO A 386 -46.06 -30.75 27.41
CA PRO A 386 -45.65 -29.88 28.53
C PRO A 386 -45.02 -30.64 29.70
N LEU A 387 -45.31 -31.90 29.85
CA LEU A 387 -44.85 -32.78 30.96
C LEU A 387 -43.62 -33.61 30.58
N ALA A 388 -43.25 -33.67 29.32
CA ALA A 388 -42.08 -34.42 28.88
C ALA A 388 -40.76 -33.83 29.41
N SER A 389 -39.79 -34.67 29.64
CA SER A 389 -38.41 -34.25 29.98
C SER A 389 -37.72 -33.56 28.81
N THR A 390 -38.01 -34.03 27.59
CA THR A 390 -37.45 -33.43 26.36
C THR A 390 -38.30 -32.23 25.91
N ARG A 391 -37.69 -31.10 25.80
CA ARG A 391 -38.33 -29.82 25.44
C ARG A 391 -38.09 -29.41 23.98
N TRP A 392 -37.56 -30.31 23.16
CA TRP A 392 -37.35 -30.06 21.75
C TRP A 392 -37.94 -31.16 20.88
N MET A 393 -38.27 -30.82 19.65
CA MET A 393 -38.80 -31.73 18.65
C MET A 393 -38.14 -31.50 17.31
N ARG A 394 -37.64 -32.57 16.69
CA ARG A 394 -37.16 -32.57 15.31
C ARG A 394 -38.23 -33.15 14.38
N LEU A 395 -38.60 -32.33 13.38
CA LEU A 395 -39.42 -32.81 12.28
C LEU A 395 -38.56 -33.63 11.31
N ARG A 396 -39.15 -34.72 10.78
CA ARG A 396 -38.54 -35.53 9.73
C ARG A 396 -39.23 -35.26 8.41
N ARG A 397 -38.42 -34.95 7.36
CA ARG A 397 -38.94 -34.77 6.00
C ARG A 397 -38.21 -35.72 5.07
N ALA A 398 -38.99 -36.43 4.22
CA ALA A 398 -38.44 -37.36 3.23
C ALA A 398 -37.51 -36.61 2.24
N GLY A 399 -36.35 -37.19 1.96
CA GLY A 399 -35.37 -36.62 1.02
C GLY A 399 -34.42 -35.54 1.61
N LEU A 400 -34.60 -35.16 2.88
CA LEU A 400 -33.73 -34.18 3.57
C LEU A 400 -32.94 -34.82 4.74
N ALA A 401 -32.92 -36.16 4.85
CA ALA A 401 -32.17 -36.87 5.88
C ALA A 401 -30.69 -36.91 5.51
N ASP A 402 -29.83 -36.36 6.37
CA ASP A 402 -28.38 -36.51 6.29
C ASP A 402 -27.96 -37.71 7.14
N THR A 403 -27.29 -38.68 6.54
CA THR A 403 -26.78 -39.87 7.21
C THR A 403 -25.26 -39.85 7.30
N LEU A 404 -24.68 -40.57 8.25
CA LEU A 404 -23.25 -40.83 8.34
C LEU A 404 -22.68 -41.41 7.05
N GLU A 405 -23.47 -42.22 6.32
CA GLU A 405 -23.08 -42.74 5.00
C GLU A 405 -22.81 -41.60 3.99
N GLU A 406 -23.61 -40.56 4.00
CA GLU A 406 -23.41 -39.43 3.10
C GLU A 406 -22.09 -38.69 3.37
N ARG A 407 -21.69 -38.56 4.64
CA ARG A 407 -20.38 -37.98 5.01
C ARG A 407 -19.22 -38.81 4.44
N HIS A 408 -19.27 -40.12 4.55
CA HIS A 408 -18.24 -41.01 4.00
C HIS A 408 -18.19 -40.96 2.47
N LEU A 409 -19.36 -40.92 1.82
CA LEU A 409 -19.45 -40.78 0.37
C LEU A 409 -18.84 -39.45 -0.12
N TRP A 410 -19.13 -38.32 0.56
CA TRP A 410 -18.58 -37.05 0.21
C TRP A 410 -17.08 -36.97 0.48
N HIS A 411 -16.59 -37.53 1.58
CA HIS A 411 -15.15 -37.60 1.86
C HIS A 411 -14.41 -38.29 0.71
N ALA A 412 -14.79 -39.53 0.37
CA ALA A 412 -14.15 -40.29 -0.69
C ALA A 412 -14.24 -39.59 -2.06
N ARG A 413 -15.39 -38.95 -2.35
CA ARG A 413 -15.61 -38.22 -3.60
C ARG A 413 -14.73 -37.00 -3.71
N LEU A 414 -14.64 -36.20 -2.66
CA LEU A 414 -13.84 -34.98 -2.64
C LEU A 414 -12.34 -35.30 -2.65
N GLU A 415 -11.92 -36.34 -1.93
CA GLU A 415 -10.53 -36.80 -1.97
C GLU A 415 -10.09 -37.15 -3.39
N ARG A 416 -10.91 -38.00 -4.06
CA ARG A 416 -10.67 -38.34 -5.47
C ARG A 416 -10.69 -37.09 -6.39
N ALA A 417 -11.58 -36.14 -6.12
CA ALA A 417 -11.65 -34.91 -6.90
C ALA A 417 -10.38 -34.06 -6.78
N PHE A 418 -9.75 -34.06 -5.61
CA PHE A 418 -8.45 -33.41 -5.42
C PHE A 418 -7.31 -34.16 -6.13
N GLU A 419 -7.25 -35.47 -5.96
CA GLU A 419 -6.21 -36.31 -6.59
C GLU A 419 -6.22 -36.22 -8.11
N LEU A 420 -7.41 -36.26 -8.69
CA LEU A 420 -7.61 -36.23 -10.14
C LEU A 420 -7.83 -34.83 -10.71
N ARG A 421 -7.74 -33.78 -9.88
CA ARG A 421 -7.99 -32.37 -10.26
C ARG A 421 -9.32 -32.20 -11.02
N GLN A 422 -10.40 -32.81 -10.54
CA GLN A 422 -11.69 -32.87 -11.22
C GLN A 422 -12.52 -31.58 -11.06
N PHE A 423 -12.13 -30.66 -10.19
CA PHE A 423 -12.79 -29.37 -10.09
C PHE A 423 -12.61 -28.57 -11.37
N GLN A 424 -13.72 -28.03 -11.90
CA GLN A 424 -13.70 -27.24 -13.12
C GLN A 424 -14.08 -25.81 -12.86
N LEU A 425 -13.47 -24.91 -13.65
CA LEU A 425 -13.75 -23.49 -13.59
C LEU A 425 -14.89 -23.14 -14.54
N PHE A 426 -15.86 -22.44 -14.01
CA PHE A 426 -16.93 -21.80 -14.75
C PHE A 426 -16.84 -20.29 -14.56
N PHE A 427 -17.34 -19.51 -15.50
CA PHE A 427 -17.14 -18.09 -15.57
C PHE A 427 -18.48 -17.38 -15.71
N GLN A 428 -18.78 -16.48 -14.75
CA GLN A 428 -19.96 -15.65 -14.78
C GLN A 428 -19.59 -14.21 -15.11
N PRO A 429 -20.24 -13.56 -16.10
CA PRO A 429 -19.91 -12.21 -16.47
C PRO A 429 -20.32 -11.22 -15.37
N VAL A 430 -19.43 -10.29 -15.07
CA VAL A 430 -19.67 -9.08 -14.28
C VAL A 430 -19.58 -7.92 -15.25
N VAL A 431 -20.68 -7.20 -15.45
CA VAL A 431 -20.79 -6.19 -16.48
C VAL A 431 -21.00 -4.80 -15.88
N GLU A 432 -20.76 -3.77 -16.66
CA GLU A 432 -20.99 -2.40 -16.23
C GLU A 432 -22.49 -2.14 -16.08
N ALA A 433 -22.90 -1.53 -14.95
CA ALA A 433 -24.33 -1.26 -14.71
C ALA A 433 -24.93 -0.27 -15.74
N ARG A 434 -24.14 0.69 -16.23
CA ARG A 434 -24.59 1.68 -17.23
C ARG A 434 -24.68 1.10 -18.63
N ASP A 435 -23.73 0.26 -18.98
CA ASP A 435 -23.62 -0.41 -20.28
C ASP A 435 -23.35 -1.90 -20.08
N PRO A 436 -24.40 -2.74 -19.97
CA PRO A 436 -24.25 -4.18 -19.74
C PRO A 436 -23.53 -4.96 -20.85
N ASP A 437 -23.31 -4.37 -22.01
CA ASP A 437 -22.50 -4.96 -23.07
C ASP A 437 -20.99 -4.80 -22.78
N ASN A 438 -20.62 -3.94 -21.82
CA ASN A 438 -19.25 -3.76 -21.38
C ASN A 438 -18.90 -4.70 -20.22
N LEU A 439 -18.03 -5.69 -20.51
CA LEU A 439 -17.54 -6.65 -19.52
C LEU A 439 -16.47 -6.01 -18.62
N LEU A 440 -16.68 -6.02 -17.32
CA LEU A 440 -15.67 -5.62 -16.34
C LEU A 440 -14.69 -6.76 -16.05
N HIS A 441 -15.20 -7.93 -15.70
CA HIS A 441 -14.41 -9.15 -15.43
C HIS A 441 -15.34 -10.38 -15.38
N TYR A 442 -14.75 -11.57 -15.32
CA TYR A 442 -15.51 -12.79 -15.01
C TYR A 442 -15.30 -13.20 -13.55
N LYS A 443 -16.38 -13.49 -12.83
CA LYS A 443 -16.35 -14.21 -11.56
C LYS A 443 -16.06 -15.67 -11.83
N VAL A 444 -15.03 -16.23 -11.19
CA VAL A 444 -14.67 -17.65 -11.27
C VAL A 444 -15.49 -18.42 -10.24
N VAL A 445 -16.22 -19.43 -10.67
CA VAL A 445 -16.98 -20.34 -9.80
C VAL A 445 -16.57 -21.79 -10.05
N ALA A 446 -16.59 -22.58 -9.00
CA ALA A 446 -16.21 -24.00 -9.07
C ALA A 446 -17.40 -24.90 -9.42
N ARG A 447 -17.14 -25.92 -10.18
CA ARG A 447 -18.07 -27.01 -10.47
C ARG A 447 -17.39 -28.35 -10.24
N LEU A 448 -18.15 -29.33 -9.75
CA LEU A 448 -17.69 -30.71 -9.56
C LEU A 448 -18.53 -31.65 -10.39
N PRO A 449 -17.97 -32.45 -11.32
CA PRO A 449 -18.76 -33.41 -12.09
C PRO A 449 -19.37 -34.50 -11.21
N ASP A 450 -20.65 -34.82 -11.43
CA ASP A 450 -21.30 -35.95 -10.79
C ASP A 450 -20.98 -37.26 -11.55
N VAL A 451 -21.44 -38.37 -11.01
CA VAL A 451 -21.25 -39.70 -11.63
C VAL A 451 -21.94 -39.87 -13.01
N ARG A 452 -22.85 -38.94 -13.35
CA ARG A 452 -23.57 -38.87 -14.63
C ARG A 452 -22.98 -37.81 -15.56
N GLY A 453 -21.85 -37.20 -15.22
CA GLY A 453 -21.22 -36.15 -16.00
C GLY A 453 -21.88 -34.77 -15.90
N ARG A 454 -22.87 -34.57 -15.03
CA ARG A 454 -23.46 -33.24 -14.77
C ARG A 454 -22.63 -32.49 -13.75
N TYR A 455 -22.62 -31.17 -13.85
CA TYR A 455 -21.84 -30.30 -12.99
C TYR A 455 -22.63 -29.86 -11.77
N LEU A 456 -22.15 -30.24 -10.58
CA LEU A 456 -22.69 -29.78 -9.31
C LEU A 456 -22.20 -28.38 -8.99
N PRO A 457 -23.08 -27.46 -8.57
CA PRO A 457 -22.69 -26.14 -8.11
C PRO A 457 -21.90 -26.18 -6.79
N ALA A 458 -21.14 -25.15 -6.51
CA ALA A 458 -20.26 -25.03 -5.35
C ALA A 458 -21.00 -25.22 -4.02
N GLY A 459 -22.19 -24.70 -3.87
CA GLY A 459 -23.00 -24.84 -2.66
C GLY A 459 -23.33 -26.28 -2.26
N ARG A 460 -23.23 -27.25 -3.19
CA ARG A 460 -23.46 -28.66 -2.90
C ARG A 460 -22.27 -29.36 -2.23
N PHE A 461 -21.05 -28.86 -2.43
CA PHE A 461 -19.85 -29.52 -1.90
C PHE A 461 -19.01 -28.62 -0.99
N LEU A 462 -19.14 -27.28 -1.03
CA LEU A 462 -18.43 -26.36 -0.11
C LEU A 462 -18.69 -26.68 1.37
N PRO A 463 -19.94 -26.97 1.83
CA PRO A 463 -20.19 -27.33 3.23
C PRO A 463 -19.42 -28.58 3.67
N TRP A 464 -19.21 -29.52 2.77
CA TRP A 464 -18.44 -30.72 3.04
C TRP A 464 -16.94 -30.45 3.12
N LEU A 465 -16.41 -29.54 2.26
CA LEU A 465 -15.04 -29.08 2.33
C LEU A 465 -14.77 -28.35 3.65
N GLU A 466 -15.70 -27.51 4.09
CA GLU A 466 -15.61 -26.79 5.38
C GLU A 466 -15.55 -27.77 6.55
N ARG A 467 -16.47 -28.75 6.61
CA ARG A 467 -16.49 -29.79 7.64
C ARG A 467 -15.25 -30.66 7.68
N LEU A 468 -14.68 -30.96 6.54
CA LEU A 468 -13.44 -31.74 6.42
C LEU A 468 -12.20 -30.92 6.70
N GLY A 469 -12.32 -29.60 6.89
CA GLY A 469 -11.18 -28.71 7.04
C GLY A 469 -10.34 -28.54 5.78
N TRP A 470 -10.93 -28.78 4.59
CA TRP A 470 -10.21 -28.80 3.31
C TRP A 470 -10.37 -27.51 2.50
N MET A 471 -10.99 -26.49 3.04
CA MET A 471 -11.21 -25.21 2.35
C MET A 471 -9.92 -24.56 1.88
N ALA A 472 -8.88 -24.52 2.71
CA ALA A 472 -7.58 -23.95 2.31
C ALA A 472 -6.91 -24.74 1.17
N ARG A 473 -7.04 -26.08 1.18
CA ARG A 473 -6.58 -26.95 0.10
C ARG A 473 -7.35 -26.69 -1.19
N PHE A 474 -8.66 -26.46 -1.08
CA PHE A 474 -9.52 -26.12 -2.20
C PHE A 474 -9.17 -24.76 -2.80
N ASP A 475 -9.03 -23.69 -2.00
CA ASP A 475 -8.66 -22.36 -2.47
C ASP A 475 -7.32 -22.37 -3.22
N ARG A 476 -6.34 -23.09 -2.69
CA ARG A 476 -5.05 -23.25 -3.35
C ARG A 476 -5.17 -23.92 -4.73
N LEU A 477 -5.99 -24.99 -4.83
CA LEU A 477 -6.23 -25.66 -6.10
C LEU A 477 -6.97 -24.75 -7.08
N MET A 478 -8.01 -24.04 -6.63
CA MET A 478 -8.77 -23.12 -7.46
C MET A 478 -7.91 -21.97 -7.97
N LEU A 479 -7.02 -21.41 -7.12
CA LEU A 479 -6.06 -20.40 -7.54
C LEU A 479 -5.10 -20.95 -8.60
N ALA A 480 -4.57 -22.16 -8.41
CA ALA A 480 -3.66 -22.78 -9.39
C ALA A 480 -4.35 -22.98 -10.75
N LEU A 481 -5.58 -23.55 -10.75
CA LEU A 481 -6.36 -23.73 -11.97
C LEU A 481 -6.69 -22.41 -12.66
N THR A 482 -7.04 -21.37 -11.88
CA THR A 482 -7.33 -20.03 -12.41
C THR A 482 -6.09 -19.41 -13.06
N LEU A 483 -4.93 -19.51 -12.45
CA LEU A 483 -3.68 -19.00 -13.01
C LEU A 483 -3.26 -19.77 -14.28
N GLU A 484 -3.45 -21.09 -14.32
CA GLU A 484 -3.24 -21.92 -15.50
C GLU A 484 -4.16 -21.49 -16.66
N GLN A 485 -5.45 -21.28 -16.36
CA GLN A 485 -6.44 -20.83 -17.32
C GLN A 485 -6.11 -19.45 -17.90
N MET A 486 -5.65 -18.51 -17.07
CA MET A 486 -5.29 -17.15 -17.47
C MET A 486 -4.10 -17.09 -18.44
N ALA A 487 -3.29 -18.12 -18.51
CA ALA A 487 -2.19 -18.20 -19.48
C ALA A 487 -2.69 -18.20 -20.93
N GLY A 488 -3.89 -18.76 -21.18
CA GLY A 488 -4.53 -18.84 -22.49
C GLY A 488 -5.49 -17.70 -22.83
N HIS A 489 -5.79 -16.78 -21.90
CA HIS A 489 -6.85 -15.77 -22.05
C HIS A 489 -6.40 -14.39 -21.59
N ARG A 490 -7.04 -13.33 -22.13
CA ARG A 490 -6.72 -11.93 -21.80
C ARG A 490 -7.71 -11.26 -20.86
N GLN A 491 -8.87 -11.85 -20.64
CA GLN A 491 -9.93 -11.26 -19.82
C GLN A 491 -9.56 -11.22 -18.34
N PRO A 492 -9.97 -10.17 -17.62
CA PRO A 492 -9.79 -10.09 -16.18
C PRO A 492 -10.68 -11.13 -15.47
N LEU A 493 -10.14 -11.76 -14.42
CA LEU A 493 -10.83 -12.74 -13.59
C LEU A 493 -10.89 -12.28 -12.14
N ALA A 494 -11.94 -12.67 -11.43
CA ALA A 494 -12.07 -12.53 -9.98
C ALA A 494 -12.29 -13.89 -9.34
N LEU A 495 -11.48 -14.25 -8.35
CA LEU A 495 -11.52 -15.52 -7.64
C LEU A 495 -11.78 -15.31 -6.16
N SER A 496 -12.84 -15.93 -5.65
CA SER A 496 -13.18 -15.93 -4.22
C SER A 496 -12.24 -16.84 -3.42
N LEU A 497 -11.81 -16.37 -2.24
CA LEU A 497 -11.03 -17.13 -1.28
C LEU A 497 -11.79 -17.24 0.05
N SER A 498 -11.75 -18.42 0.65
CA SER A 498 -12.36 -18.68 1.95
C SER A 498 -11.57 -18.08 3.11
N VAL A 499 -12.24 -17.88 4.24
CA VAL A 499 -11.61 -17.43 5.48
C VAL A 499 -10.60 -18.44 6.03
N ALA A 500 -10.82 -19.74 5.80
CA ALA A 500 -9.90 -20.78 6.23
C ALA A 500 -8.48 -20.56 5.67
N SER A 501 -8.37 -20.06 4.44
CA SER A 501 -7.10 -19.68 3.84
C SER A 501 -6.47 -18.44 4.49
N LEU A 502 -7.28 -17.60 5.13
CA LEU A 502 -6.83 -16.36 5.78
C LEU A 502 -6.44 -16.57 7.25
N GLU A 503 -6.94 -17.63 7.88
CA GLU A 503 -6.65 -17.95 9.28
C GLU A 503 -5.35 -18.72 9.46
N SER A 504 -4.98 -19.55 8.48
CA SER A 504 -3.77 -20.36 8.52
C SER A 504 -2.57 -19.61 7.93
N ALA A 505 -1.55 -19.37 8.75
CA ALA A 505 -0.29 -18.76 8.27
C ALA A 505 0.38 -19.60 7.15
N GLN A 506 0.26 -20.94 7.23
CA GLN A 506 0.78 -21.83 6.21
C GLN A 506 0.01 -21.68 4.90
N ALA A 507 -1.33 -21.67 4.94
CA ALA A 507 -2.16 -21.49 3.75
C ALA A 507 -1.89 -20.12 3.08
N GLN A 508 -1.76 -19.05 3.88
CA GLN A 508 -1.37 -17.73 3.38
C GLN A 508 -0.02 -17.76 2.67
N ALA A 509 0.99 -18.42 3.28
CA ALA A 509 2.32 -18.52 2.69
C ALA A 509 2.30 -19.27 1.36
N GLU A 510 1.53 -20.37 1.27
CA GLU A 510 1.36 -21.16 0.05
C GLU A 510 0.66 -20.36 -1.07
N LEU A 511 -0.42 -19.63 -0.74
CA LEU A 511 -1.11 -18.75 -1.69
C LEU A 511 -0.18 -17.63 -2.21
N LEU A 512 0.53 -16.96 -1.30
CA LEU A 512 1.47 -15.90 -1.67
C LEU A 512 2.65 -16.45 -2.50
N ALA A 513 3.13 -17.65 -2.22
CA ALA A 513 4.17 -18.29 -3.01
C ALA A 513 3.70 -18.59 -4.45
N LEU A 514 2.44 -19.01 -4.60
CA LEU A 514 1.82 -19.23 -5.91
C LEU A 514 1.66 -17.92 -6.69
N LEU A 515 1.16 -16.87 -6.05
CA LEU A 515 1.01 -15.54 -6.65
C LEU A 515 2.37 -14.93 -7.07
N ARG A 516 3.43 -15.10 -6.26
CA ARG A 516 4.78 -14.61 -6.61
C ARG A 516 5.32 -15.19 -7.91
N ARG A 517 4.98 -16.44 -8.23
CA ARG A 517 5.39 -17.08 -9.49
C ARG A 517 4.65 -16.56 -10.72
N HIS A 518 3.50 -15.87 -10.51
CA HIS A 518 2.61 -15.44 -11.58
C HIS A 518 2.35 -13.93 -11.58
N THR A 519 3.31 -13.13 -11.13
CA THR A 519 3.16 -11.65 -11.06
C THR A 519 2.85 -10.99 -12.40
N ALA A 520 3.22 -11.61 -13.53
CA ALA A 520 2.84 -11.15 -14.86
C ALA A 520 1.33 -11.12 -15.10
N LEU A 521 0.54 -11.86 -14.32
CA LEU A 521 -0.92 -11.92 -14.39
C LEU A 521 -1.61 -10.97 -13.40
N SER A 522 -0.85 -10.25 -12.59
CA SER A 522 -1.37 -9.46 -11.46
C SER A 522 -2.39 -8.39 -11.86
N SER A 523 -2.22 -7.76 -13.02
CA SER A 523 -3.16 -6.72 -13.51
C SER A 523 -4.53 -7.26 -13.95
N ARG A 524 -4.69 -8.58 -14.05
CA ARG A 524 -5.89 -9.24 -14.57
C ARG A 524 -6.56 -10.19 -13.58
N LEU A 525 -5.97 -10.43 -12.41
CA LEU A 525 -6.56 -11.26 -11.36
C LEU A 525 -6.86 -10.43 -10.13
N THR A 526 -8.12 -10.47 -9.70
CA THR A 526 -8.56 -9.91 -8.42
C THR A 526 -8.93 -11.05 -7.48
N LEU A 527 -8.45 -10.97 -6.24
CA LEU A 527 -8.84 -11.90 -5.18
C LEU A 527 -10.02 -11.32 -4.39
N GLU A 528 -11.11 -12.06 -4.27
CA GLU A 528 -12.31 -11.67 -3.55
C GLU A 528 -12.36 -12.34 -2.19
N LEU A 529 -12.51 -11.55 -1.14
CA LEU A 529 -12.60 -12.03 0.24
C LEU A 529 -14.01 -11.81 0.77
N ALA A 530 -14.52 -12.71 1.60
CA ALA A 530 -15.85 -12.53 2.20
C ALA A 530 -15.85 -11.37 3.20
N GLY A 531 -16.72 -10.38 2.97
CA GLY A 531 -16.80 -9.15 3.76
C GLY A 531 -17.59 -9.27 5.07
N ASP A 532 -18.38 -10.34 5.25
CA ASP A 532 -19.24 -10.59 6.41
C ASP A 532 -18.55 -11.36 7.53
N GLN A 533 -17.37 -11.93 7.26
CA GLN A 533 -16.69 -12.82 8.19
C GLN A 533 -15.73 -12.02 9.10
N ALA A 534 -15.87 -12.23 10.40
CA ALA A 534 -15.15 -11.53 11.46
C ALA A 534 -13.68 -11.96 11.57
N LEU A 535 -12.88 -11.64 10.56
CA LEU A 535 -11.43 -11.68 10.72
C LEU A 535 -10.97 -10.48 11.54
N PRO A 536 -9.98 -10.64 12.43
CA PRO A 536 -9.33 -9.50 13.06
C PRO A 536 -8.80 -8.55 11.97
N ALA A 537 -9.20 -7.28 12.03
CA ALA A 537 -8.87 -6.28 11.01
C ALA A 537 -7.38 -6.24 10.65
N ALA A 538 -6.50 -6.39 11.64
CA ALA A 538 -5.06 -6.40 11.44
C ALA A 538 -4.55 -7.56 10.56
N ARG A 539 -5.18 -8.76 10.62
CA ARG A 539 -4.82 -9.87 9.76
C ARG A 539 -5.27 -9.66 8.32
N LEU A 540 -6.48 -9.15 8.16
CA LEU A 540 -7.02 -8.81 6.86
C LEU A 540 -6.17 -7.73 6.18
N GLU A 541 -5.82 -6.66 6.88
CA GLU A 541 -4.94 -5.59 6.40
C GLU A 541 -3.57 -6.14 5.96
N SER A 542 -2.95 -6.99 6.79
CA SER A 542 -1.64 -7.58 6.50
C SER A 542 -1.65 -8.42 5.21
N LEU A 543 -2.68 -9.26 5.03
CA LEU A 543 -2.82 -10.08 3.84
C LEU A 543 -3.06 -9.23 2.59
N ILE A 544 -4.03 -8.30 2.65
CA ILE A 544 -4.32 -7.39 1.54
C ILE A 544 -3.06 -6.64 1.12
N HIS A 545 -2.32 -6.11 2.10
CA HIS A 545 -1.05 -5.44 1.82
C HIS A 545 -0.03 -6.36 1.13
N SER A 546 0.08 -7.62 1.58
CA SER A 546 1.00 -8.61 1.00
C SER A 546 0.62 -8.96 -0.44
N VAL A 547 -0.66 -9.15 -0.74
CA VAL A 547 -1.18 -9.43 -2.09
C VAL A 547 -0.98 -8.22 -3.02
N ARG A 548 -1.31 -7.00 -2.55
CA ARG A 548 -1.13 -5.76 -3.31
C ARG A 548 0.34 -5.46 -3.63
N ARG A 549 1.26 -5.80 -2.74
CA ARG A 549 2.71 -5.67 -3.01
C ARG A 549 3.19 -6.56 -4.16
N LEU A 550 2.49 -7.65 -4.45
CA LEU A 550 2.73 -8.50 -5.62
C LEU A 550 2.04 -7.96 -6.89
N GLY A 551 1.30 -6.86 -6.79
CA GLY A 551 0.59 -6.21 -7.89
C GLY A 551 -0.84 -6.70 -8.10
N PHE A 552 -1.33 -7.69 -7.35
CA PHE A 552 -2.69 -8.20 -7.47
C PHE A 552 -3.70 -7.29 -6.77
N ALA A 553 -4.88 -7.17 -7.35
CA ALA A 553 -6.01 -6.47 -6.75
C ALA A 553 -6.74 -7.37 -5.73
N VAL A 554 -7.35 -6.72 -4.73
CA VAL A 554 -8.19 -7.39 -3.73
C VAL A 554 -9.52 -6.65 -3.65
N SER A 555 -10.60 -7.39 -3.48
CA SER A 555 -11.96 -6.87 -3.27
C SER A 555 -12.66 -7.62 -2.14
N LEU A 556 -13.76 -7.06 -1.65
CA LEU A 556 -14.66 -7.76 -0.72
C LEU A 556 -15.95 -8.13 -1.44
N GLN A 557 -16.47 -9.33 -1.14
CA GLN A 557 -17.77 -9.82 -1.61
C GLN A 557 -18.73 -10.03 -0.44
N HIS A 558 -20.03 -10.19 -0.73
CA HIS A 558 -21.13 -10.36 0.23
C HIS A 558 -21.16 -9.25 1.28
N PHE A 559 -20.86 -8.03 0.85
CA PHE A 559 -20.84 -6.89 1.74
C PHE A 559 -22.25 -6.33 1.97
N GLY A 560 -22.55 -5.98 3.21
CA GLY A 560 -23.83 -5.39 3.60
C GLY A 560 -24.23 -5.74 5.02
N GLY A 561 -23.57 -6.73 5.62
CA GLY A 561 -23.90 -7.19 6.96
C GLY A 561 -23.22 -6.41 8.07
N ARG A 562 -21.92 -6.24 8.02
CA ARG A 562 -21.14 -5.61 9.11
C ARG A 562 -20.00 -4.80 8.53
N PHE A 563 -20.08 -3.50 8.65
CA PHE A 563 -18.87 -2.70 8.60
C PHE A 563 -18.03 -3.10 9.81
N GLY A 564 -16.82 -3.59 9.58
CA GLY A 564 -15.80 -3.53 10.61
C GLY A 564 -15.65 -2.10 11.12
N ALA A 565 -14.75 -1.82 12.05
CA ALA A 565 -14.59 -0.46 12.57
C ALA A 565 -14.65 0.59 11.45
N PRO A 566 -15.49 1.62 11.58
CA PRO A 566 -15.59 2.69 10.60
C PRO A 566 -14.20 3.22 10.29
N GLY A 567 -13.83 3.31 9.02
CA GLY A 567 -12.50 3.74 8.60
C GLY A 567 -11.49 2.61 8.28
N SER A 568 -11.78 1.34 8.56
CA SER A 568 -10.90 0.24 8.15
C SER A 568 -10.91 0.04 6.64
N LEU A 569 -12.05 0.16 5.97
CA LEU A 569 -12.18 -0.03 4.52
C LEU A 569 -11.34 0.94 3.69
N SER A 570 -11.24 2.19 4.11
CA SER A 570 -10.45 3.20 3.40
C SER A 570 -8.95 2.88 3.36
N ARG A 571 -8.44 2.11 4.34
CA ARG A 571 -7.03 1.72 4.42
C ARG A 571 -6.70 0.49 3.59
N LEU A 572 -7.71 -0.32 3.24
CA LEU A 572 -7.49 -1.59 2.57
C LEU A 572 -7.09 -1.42 1.09
N GLY A 573 -7.46 -0.28 0.46
CA GLY A 573 -7.18 -0.04 -0.96
C GLY A 573 -7.78 -1.11 -1.86
N LEU A 574 -9.07 -1.39 -1.65
CA LEU A 574 -9.82 -2.40 -2.39
C LEU A 574 -10.09 -1.93 -3.82
N ALA A 575 -10.17 -2.87 -4.75
CA ALA A 575 -10.52 -2.57 -6.14
C ALA A 575 -12.01 -2.27 -6.30
N TRP A 576 -12.87 -3.01 -5.60
CA TRP A 576 -14.32 -2.81 -5.55
C TRP A 576 -14.91 -3.50 -4.31
N LEU A 577 -16.20 -3.25 -4.09
CA LEU A 577 -16.99 -3.86 -3.05
C LEU A 577 -18.23 -4.50 -3.68
N LYS A 578 -18.38 -5.81 -3.56
CA LYS A 578 -19.58 -6.51 -4.00
C LYS A 578 -20.61 -6.53 -2.89
N VAL A 579 -21.77 -5.96 -3.19
CA VAL A 579 -22.91 -5.89 -2.26
C VAL A 579 -23.73 -7.15 -2.37
N ASP A 580 -23.98 -7.78 -1.20
CA ASP A 580 -24.73 -9.04 -1.11
C ASP A 580 -26.09 -8.94 -1.78
N GLY A 581 -26.44 -9.98 -2.54
CA GLY A 581 -27.69 -10.07 -3.31
C GLY A 581 -28.95 -9.93 -2.46
N GLY A 582 -28.89 -10.29 -1.18
CA GLY A 582 -30.01 -10.10 -0.27
C GLY A 582 -30.46 -8.65 -0.14
N TYR A 583 -29.53 -7.67 -0.26
CA TYR A 583 -29.86 -6.26 -0.28
C TYR A 583 -30.28 -5.76 -1.67
N ILE A 584 -29.91 -6.47 -2.73
CA ILE A 584 -30.14 -6.08 -4.11
C ILE A 584 -31.52 -6.55 -4.61
N GLN A 585 -31.86 -7.83 -4.36
CA GLN A 585 -33.11 -8.41 -4.81
C GLN A 585 -34.33 -7.59 -4.39
N ARG A 586 -35.22 -7.30 -5.35
CA ARG A 586 -36.43 -6.48 -5.17
C ARG A 586 -36.16 -5.03 -4.74
N VAL A 587 -34.98 -4.48 -5.04
CA VAL A 587 -34.65 -3.11 -4.74
C VAL A 587 -35.60 -2.10 -5.43
N ASP A 588 -36.23 -2.51 -6.52
CA ASP A 588 -37.26 -1.79 -7.25
C ASP A 588 -38.54 -1.55 -6.41
N ARG A 589 -38.85 -2.43 -5.46
CA ARG A 589 -40.06 -2.40 -4.64
C ARG A 589 -39.83 -2.05 -3.17
N ASP A 590 -38.59 -2.04 -2.73
CA ASP A 590 -38.23 -1.90 -1.32
C ASP A 590 -37.51 -0.56 -1.06
N GLU A 591 -38.22 0.38 -0.46
CA GLU A 591 -37.72 1.73 -0.19
C GLU A 591 -36.59 1.73 0.86
N ASP A 592 -36.66 0.86 1.88
CA ASP A 592 -35.61 0.79 2.89
C ASP A 592 -34.31 0.28 2.32
N LYS A 593 -34.38 -0.71 1.40
CA LYS A 593 -33.21 -1.15 0.65
C LYS A 593 -32.60 -0.03 -0.18
N ARG A 594 -33.43 0.75 -0.87
CA ARG A 594 -32.95 1.91 -1.65
C ARG A 594 -32.27 2.95 -0.75
N ARG A 595 -32.84 3.26 0.42
CA ARG A 595 -32.24 4.18 1.39
C ARG A 595 -30.90 3.67 1.91
N PHE A 596 -30.84 2.40 2.29
CA PHE A 596 -29.60 1.75 2.74
C PHE A 596 -28.53 1.74 1.66
N LEU A 597 -28.84 1.26 0.46
CA LEU A 597 -27.91 1.21 -0.67
C LEU A 597 -27.45 2.60 -1.11
N GLY A 598 -28.35 3.60 -1.08
CA GLY A 598 -27.98 4.99 -1.36
C GLY A 598 -27.01 5.57 -0.31
N ALA A 599 -27.19 5.24 0.97
CA ALA A 599 -26.24 5.63 2.00
C ALA A 599 -24.88 4.90 1.82
N LEU A 600 -24.92 3.61 1.50
CA LEU A 600 -23.72 2.81 1.23
C LEU A 600 -22.94 3.37 0.03
N GLN A 601 -23.65 3.72 -1.06
CA GLN A 601 -23.02 4.31 -2.24
C GLN A 601 -22.36 5.66 -1.94
N ARG A 602 -23.00 6.52 -1.14
CA ARG A 602 -22.38 7.80 -0.71
C ARG A 602 -21.12 7.57 0.12
N ALA A 603 -21.15 6.58 1.01
CA ALA A 603 -19.98 6.23 1.80
C ALA A 603 -18.83 5.69 0.92
N ALA A 604 -19.14 4.79 0.00
CA ALA A 604 -18.18 4.20 -0.92
C ALA A 604 -17.60 5.25 -1.90
N SER A 605 -18.45 6.14 -2.46
CA SER A 605 -18.01 7.24 -3.33
C SER A 605 -17.10 8.23 -2.61
N GLY A 606 -17.23 8.39 -1.29
CA GLY A 606 -16.34 9.25 -0.48
C GLY A 606 -14.89 8.75 -0.41
N ILE A 607 -14.63 7.52 -0.82
CA ILE A 607 -13.31 6.88 -0.92
C ILE A 607 -13.06 6.29 -2.32
N ASP A 608 -13.79 6.73 -3.34
CA ASP A 608 -13.73 6.26 -4.73
C ASP A 608 -13.77 4.73 -4.89
N LEU A 609 -14.49 4.05 -3.98
CA LEU A 609 -14.62 2.60 -3.98
C LEU A 609 -15.83 2.18 -4.82
N PRO A 610 -15.63 1.52 -5.98
CA PRO A 610 -16.70 1.08 -6.84
C PRO A 610 -17.58 0.03 -6.15
N LEU A 611 -18.92 0.14 -6.30
CA LEU A 611 -19.86 -0.89 -5.86
C LEU A 611 -20.31 -1.76 -7.04
N ILE A 612 -20.36 -3.06 -6.80
CA ILE A 612 -20.90 -4.08 -7.71
C ILE A 612 -22.07 -4.76 -7.01
N ALA A 613 -23.23 -4.82 -7.68
CA ALA A 613 -24.41 -5.51 -7.15
C ALA A 613 -24.36 -6.99 -7.51
N GLU A 614 -24.53 -7.86 -6.51
CA GLU A 614 -24.66 -9.31 -6.72
C GLU A 614 -26.12 -9.72 -6.84
N TRP A 615 -26.38 -10.81 -7.59
CA TRP A 615 -27.68 -11.45 -7.79
C TRP A 615 -28.77 -10.53 -8.36
N VAL A 616 -28.41 -9.78 -9.38
CA VAL A 616 -29.40 -9.03 -10.16
C VAL A 616 -30.11 -10.03 -11.07
N GLU A 617 -31.42 -10.25 -10.80
CA GLU A 617 -32.19 -11.31 -11.44
C GLU A 617 -33.28 -10.76 -12.37
N THR A 618 -33.77 -9.55 -12.11
CA THR A 618 -34.85 -8.95 -12.86
C THR A 618 -34.45 -7.66 -13.58
N PRO A 619 -35.05 -7.37 -14.77
CA PRO A 619 -34.76 -6.15 -15.50
C PRO A 619 -35.12 -4.87 -14.73
N GLU A 620 -36.12 -4.95 -13.79
CA GLU A 620 -36.58 -3.81 -13.00
C GLU A 620 -35.57 -3.33 -11.96
N GLU A 621 -34.71 -4.21 -11.49
CA GLU A 621 -33.66 -3.87 -10.51
C GLU A 621 -32.56 -3.01 -11.11
N LEU A 622 -32.21 -3.21 -12.38
CA LEU A 622 -31.09 -2.54 -13.04
C LEU A 622 -31.24 -1.00 -13.12
N PRO A 623 -32.37 -0.42 -13.51
CA PRO A 623 -32.54 1.04 -13.51
C PRO A 623 -32.34 1.67 -12.14
N VAL A 624 -32.77 1.01 -11.09
CA VAL A 624 -32.60 1.48 -9.71
C VAL A 624 -31.13 1.48 -9.30
N LEU A 625 -30.41 0.41 -9.60
CA LEU A 625 -28.98 0.30 -9.32
C LEU A 625 -28.15 1.33 -10.11
N ARG A 626 -28.52 1.60 -11.35
CA ARG A 626 -27.95 2.70 -12.16
C ARG A 626 -28.16 4.07 -11.52
N ALA A 627 -29.39 4.33 -11.10
CA ALA A 627 -29.75 5.60 -10.44
C ALA A 627 -29.02 5.77 -9.09
N LEU A 628 -28.79 4.68 -8.35
CA LEU A 628 -28.00 4.67 -7.13
C LEU A 628 -26.50 4.84 -7.38
N GLY A 629 -26.00 4.66 -8.63
CA GLY A 629 -24.60 4.87 -8.98
C GLY A 629 -23.71 3.64 -8.84
N PHE A 630 -24.27 2.43 -8.85
CA PHE A 630 -23.49 1.20 -8.92
C PHE A 630 -22.70 1.16 -10.23
N GLN A 631 -21.46 0.71 -10.15
CA GLN A 631 -20.58 0.62 -11.31
C GLN A 631 -20.75 -0.70 -12.05
N GLY A 632 -20.89 -1.80 -11.32
CA GLY A 632 -21.00 -3.13 -11.90
C GLY A 632 -22.20 -3.91 -11.36
N VAL A 633 -22.60 -4.91 -12.13
CA VAL A 633 -23.69 -5.82 -11.78
C VAL A 633 -23.33 -7.25 -12.21
N VAL A 634 -23.76 -8.22 -11.41
CA VAL A 634 -23.64 -9.66 -11.70
C VAL A 634 -24.91 -10.38 -11.25
N GLY A 635 -25.39 -11.31 -12.05
CA GLY A 635 -26.59 -12.08 -11.76
C GLY A 635 -27.07 -12.85 -12.97
N ARG A 636 -28.15 -13.64 -12.82
CA ARG A 636 -28.72 -14.45 -13.91
C ARG A 636 -29.24 -13.61 -15.07
N LEU A 637 -29.61 -12.37 -14.80
CA LEU A 637 -30.04 -11.43 -15.84
C LEU A 637 -28.95 -11.23 -16.92
N PHE A 638 -27.68 -11.30 -16.55
CA PHE A 638 -26.55 -11.05 -17.47
C PHE A 638 -25.86 -12.34 -17.94
N GLY A 639 -26.20 -13.48 -17.36
CA GLY A 639 -25.69 -14.79 -17.74
C GLY A 639 -25.46 -15.72 -16.57
N GLU A 640 -25.65 -17.00 -16.82
CA GLU A 640 -25.28 -18.08 -15.89
C GLU A 640 -23.78 -18.38 -16.02
N PRO A 641 -23.16 -18.97 -14.99
CA PRO A 641 -21.79 -19.45 -15.10
C PRO A 641 -21.65 -20.52 -16.19
N LEU A 642 -20.73 -20.27 -17.13
CA LEU A 642 -20.46 -21.17 -18.26
C LEU A 642 -18.99 -21.61 -18.27
N PRO A 643 -18.66 -22.80 -18.82
CA PRO A 643 -17.29 -23.16 -19.09
C PRO A 643 -16.68 -22.18 -20.12
N TRP A 644 -15.36 -21.97 -20.07
CA TRP A 644 -14.70 -20.96 -20.92
C TRP A 644 -15.02 -21.13 -22.40
N SER A 645 -15.11 -22.34 -22.90
CA SER A 645 -15.44 -22.65 -24.30
C SER A 645 -16.82 -22.14 -24.74
N ALA A 646 -17.72 -21.91 -23.80
CA ALA A 646 -19.07 -21.42 -24.05
C ALA A 646 -19.24 -19.91 -23.75
N CYS A 647 -18.23 -19.25 -23.13
CA CYS A 647 -18.25 -17.82 -22.87
C CYS A 647 -18.13 -17.05 -24.20
N ARG A 648 -19.21 -16.38 -24.60
CA ARG A 648 -19.24 -15.48 -25.77
C ARG A 648 -19.13 -14.04 -25.26
N LEU A 649 -18.29 -13.23 -25.90
CA LEU A 649 -18.18 -11.79 -25.67
C LEU A 649 -18.94 -11.04 -26.76
N PRO A 650 -19.63 -9.94 -26.45
CA PRO A 650 -20.57 -9.73 -25.35
C PRO A 650 -21.93 -10.39 -25.64
N LEU A 651 -22.72 -10.71 -24.60
CA LEU A 651 -24.10 -11.19 -24.78
C LEU A 651 -24.99 -9.97 -25.03
N PRO A 652 -25.56 -9.77 -26.24
CA PRO A 652 -26.57 -8.73 -26.44
C PRO A 652 -27.81 -9.07 -25.60
N LEU A 653 -28.28 -8.14 -24.77
CA LEU A 653 -29.49 -8.25 -23.95
C LEU A 653 -30.79 -8.45 -24.77
N SER A 654 -30.69 -8.54 -26.10
CA SER A 654 -31.84 -8.51 -27.03
C SER A 654 -32.59 -9.82 -27.22
N HIS A 655 -32.28 -10.91 -26.47
CA HIS A 655 -32.93 -12.22 -26.71
C HIS A 655 -33.51 -12.94 -25.49
N GLN A 656 -33.86 -12.19 -24.43
CA GLN A 656 -34.71 -12.76 -23.36
C GLN A 656 -35.85 -11.79 -23.04
N ALA A 657 -36.79 -11.66 -23.99
CA ALA A 657 -38.13 -11.14 -23.77
C ALA A 657 -39.12 -12.29 -23.81
#